data_f33372145ad79373ce47d58a2efda118
#
_entry.id   f33372145ad79373ce47d58a2efda118
#
_cell.length_a   1.000
_cell.length_b   1.000
_cell.length_c   1.000
_cell.angle_alpha   90.00
_cell.angle_beta   90.00
_cell.angle_gamma   90.00
#
_symmetry.space_group_name_H-M   'P 1'
#
loop_
_entity.id
_entity.type
_entity.pdbx_description
1 polymer ?
#
loop_
_entity_poly.entity_id
_entity_poly.type
_entity_poly.pdbx_seq_one_letter_code
_entity_poly.pdbx_strand_id
1 'polypeptide(L)'
;MSEPVLPKRARVVVIGGGIIGCSVAYHLAHMGEKDVLLLERDRLTSGTTWHAAGLMVTFGSTSETSTEMRKYTRDLYARLEAETDVATGFKPVGFIEVASDRDRLEEYRRVSAFNRHCGVDVHEISPDEVKRLWPLAKTDDLFAGFYVKEDGRVNPVDATMALAKGARMKGAKLVEQVAVTGLLRRGRAVSGVTTSYGDVEAEVVVNCAGMWARQLGARSGVNIPLQSAEHYYLITDKIPELSASWPVLEDPGSHGYYREEVGGLMIGLFEPVCAPWKVSGVPEDFSFGEITPDWDRMGPYVERAMRRVPISMETGVRKFFCGPESFTPDLQPVVGEAPELQNYFVAAGLNSIGILTGGGLGRVMAHWILTGRPDVDITGFNIDRLHTYQSNPEYRRTRTVESLGMVYQCHYPTRSLLTARGAKKSAIYDRLAARRAFFRDVSGWEGADWYAPEGVSPTVEGLSWGRQSWFPYWKAEHDATREGVILMDMSFMAKFLVEGRDAGRVLNHISANNVDGPAGLITYTQWLNAGGTLEADLTVTKLDDDRFWVVASDTAHRHVHTWMRRHTPDDAHAWVTDVTSGYAQINIQGPRSRELMQSVTSEDLSNEAFPFRTAREIDIGFARALCVRITYLGELGYELYVPTEQATHVYDRLTAAGEKVGLRHAGLKALASLRMEKGYRDYGHDIDNTDSVLEAGLGFAVDLKKPAGFLGKEAVLAKKAAGPLTRRLLQILVKDPEPLMFHAEVVRRDGQDVGYVRAASYGFTLGGAVGLAMIDAKAPLDQAYIDKGRWEVEIAGKVYPAVVSLRPLYDPDMKKIKC
;
A
#
# COMPACT_ATOMS: atom_id res chain seq x y z
N MET A 1 -28.53 -31.95 -18.14
CA MET A 1 -27.73 -32.05 -16.92
C MET A 1 -28.68 -31.91 -15.76
N SER A 2 -28.55 -32.69 -14.68
CA SER A 2 -29.37 -32.52 -13.47
C SER A 2 -29.06 -31.16 -12.85
N GLU A 3 -30.10 -30.46 -12.33
CA GLU A 3 -29.91 -29.22 -11.60
C GLU A 3 -28.90 -29.39 -10.45
N PRO A 4 -27.98 -28.41 -10.25
CA PRO A 4 -27.02 -28.50 -9.17
C PRO A 4 -27.73 -28.46 -7.81
N VAL A 5 -27.41 -29.42 -6.94
CA VAL A 5 -27.95 -29.48 -5.58
C VAL A 5 -27.06 -28.67 -4.65
N LEU A 6 -27.56 -27.50 -4.22
CA LEU A 6 -26.87 -26.64 -3.27
C LEU A 6 -27.16 -27.03 -1.81
N PRO A 7 -26.18 -26.93 -0.91
CA PRO A 7 -26.48 -26.99 0.52
C PRO A 7 -27.25 -25.73 0.93
N LYS A 8 -28.14 -25.87 1.91
CA LYS A 8 -28.88 -24.73 2.45
C LYS A 8 -27.97 -23.77 3.24
N ARG A 9 -26.82 -24.25 3.71
CA ARG A 9 -25.88 -23.53 4.55
C ARG A 9 -24.46 -23.98 4.25
N ALA A 10 -23.51 -23.05 4.35
CA ALA A 10 -22.07 -23.30 4.47
C ALA A 10 -21.49 -22.25 5.45
N ARG A 11 -20.42 -22.58 6.16
CA ARG A 11 -19.75 -21.58 7.00
C ARG A 11 -19.11 -20.48 6.14
N VAL A 12 -18.38 -20.87 5.09
CA VAL A 12 -17.72 -19.94 4.17
C VAL A 12 -18.19 -20.19 2.74
N VAL A 13 -18.70 -19.14 2.09
CA VAL A 13 -19.01 -19.17 0.66
C VAL A 13 -17.95 -18.34 -0.10
N VAL A 14 -17.26 -18.99 -1.03
CA VAL A 14 -16.30 -18.35 -1.95
C VAL A 14 -16.96 -18.17 -3.31
N ILE A 15 -16.96 -16.96 -3.84
CA ILE A 15 -17.60 -16.62 -5.13
C ILE A 15 -16.53 -16.42 -6.20
N GLY A 16 -16.53 -17.29 -7.23
CA GLY A 16 -15.61 -17.26 -8.36
C GLY A 16 -14.62 -18.42 -8.35
N GLY A 17 -14.54 -19.16 -9.45
CA GLY A 17 -13.73 -20.35 -9.66
C GLY A 17 -12.43 -20.09 -10.44
N GLY A 18 -11.91 -18.88 -10.39
CA GLY A 18 -10.56 -18.55 -10.88
C GLY A 18 -9.48 -18.99 -9.90
N ILE A 19 -8.21 -18.70 -10.25
CA ILE A 19 -7.04 -19.09 -9.44
C ILE A 19 -7.16 -18.61 -7.98
N ILE A 20 -7.66 -17.40 -7.73
CA ILE A 20 -7.77 -16.82 -6.39
C ILE A 20 -8.83 -17.55 -5.57
N GLY A 21 -10.05 -17.75 -6.11
CA GLY A 21 -11.12 -18.42 -5.38
C GLY A 21 -10.80 -19.88 -5.10
N CYS A 22 -10.21 -20.60 -6.07
CA CYS A 22 -9.76 -21.98 -5.86
C CYS A 22 -8.63 -22.05 -4.82
N SER A 23 -7.74 -21.07 -4.77
CA SER A 23 -6.69 -20.97 -3.76
C SER A 23 -7.24 -20.68 -2.37
N VAL A 24 -8.18 -19.75 -2.23
CA VAL A 24 -8.87 -19.48 -0.96
C VAL A 24 -9.58 -20.72 -0.45
N ALA A 25 -10.35 -21.41 -1.30
CA ALA A 25 -11.05 -22.64 -0.92
C ALA A 25 -10.07 -23.77 -0.52
N TYR A 26 -8.96 -23.92 -1.25
CA TYR A 26 -7.91 -24.89 -0.92
C TYR A 26 -7.31 -24.59 0.45
N HIS A 27 -6.92 -23.36 0.74
CA HIS A 27 -6.25 -23.02 1.98
C HIS A 27 -7.20 -23.05 3.18
N LEU A 28 -8.46 -22.63 3.05
CA LEU A 28 -9.47 -22.85 4.10
C LEU A 28 -9.59 -24.31 4.47
N ALA A 29 -9.77 -25.18 3.46
CA ALA A 29 -9.87 -26.62 3.69
C ALA A 29 -8.56 -27.23 4.21
N HIS A 30 -7.40 -26.77 3.74
CA HIS A 30 -6.08 -27.20 4.19
C HIS A 30 -5.81 -26.84 5.66
N MET A 31 -6.30 -25.68 6.11
CA MET A 31 -6.21 -25.22 7.50
C MET A 31 -7.30 -25.80 8.41
N GLY A 32 -8.11 -26.74 7.91
CA GLY A 32 -9.08 -27.50 8.70
C GLY A 32 -10.52 -27.06 8.59
N GLU A 33 -10.85 -25.98 7.86
CA GLU A 33 -12.23 -25.58 7.60
C GLU A 33 -12.82 -26.43 6.47
N LYS A 34 -13.78 -27.29 6.81
CA LYS A 34 -14.37 -28.22 5.84
C LYS A 34 -15.73 -27.76 5.29
N ASP A 35 -16.37 -26.81 5.99
CA ASP A 35 -17.67 -26.27 5.57
C ASP A 35 -17.49 -25.07 4.64
N VAL A 36 -16.79 -25.32 3.52
CA VAL A 36 -16.48 -24.36 2.46
C VAL A 36 -17.25 -24.70 1.20
N LEU A 37 -17.97 -23.73 0.65
CA LEU A 37 -18.66 -23.83 -0.62
C LEU A 37 -18.10 -22.79 -1.60
N LEU A 38 -17.51 -23.25 -2.70
CA LEU A 38 -17.15 -22.36 -3.81
C LEU A 38 -18.24 -22.45 -4.89
N LEU A 39 -18.71 -21.29 -5.33
CA LEU A 39 -19.71 -21.13 -6.39
C LEU A 39 -19.08 -20.46 -7.61
N GLU A 40 -19.13 -21.13 -8.75
CA GLU A 40 -18.71 -20.60 -10.03
C GLU A 40 -19.92 -20.54 -10.97
N ARG A 41 -20.14 -19.39 -11.61
CA ARG A 41 -21.32 -19.20 -12.47
C ARG A 41 -21.25 -19.95 -13.79
N ASP A 42 -20.04 -20.23 -14.30
CA ASP A 42 -19.87 -21.02 -15.52
C ASP A 42 -18.94 -22.22 -15.23
N ARG A 43 -17.69 -22.19 -15.64
CA ARG A 43 -16.69 -23.23 -15.39
C ARG A 43 -15.51 -22.65 -14.62
N LEU A 44 -14.83 -23.51 -13.88
CA LEU A 44 -13.56 -23.10 -13.27
C LEU A 44 -12.64 -22.52 -14.36
N THR A 45 -11.90 -21.49 -14.02
CA THR A 45 -10.92 -20.78 -14.87
C THR A 45 -11.50 -19.89 -15.97
N SER A 46 -12.80 -19.84 -16.19
CA SER A 46 -13.45 -19.17 -17.35
C SER A 46 -13.28 -17.66 -17.42
N GLY A 47 -12.82 -17.00 -16.34
CA GLY A 47 -12.52 -15.56 -16.30
C GLY A 47 -11.13 -15.23 -16.88
N THR A 48 -10.33 -14.44 -16.16
CA THR A 48 -8.97 -14.04 -16.58
C THR A 48 -7.96 -15.18 -16.50
N THR A 49 -8.18 -16.18 -15.64
CA THR A 49 -7.21 -17.26 -15.36
C THR A 49 -6.79 -18.05 -16.60
N TRP A 50 -7.73 -18.39 -17.49
CA TRP A 50 -7.44 -19.30 -18.63
C TRP A 50 -6.47 -18.71 -19.66
N HIS A 51 -6.41 -17.39 -19.77
CA HIS A 51 -5.57 -16.71 -20.78
C HIS A 51 -4.32 -16.07 -20.18
N ALA A 52 -4.07 -16.23 -18.87
CA ALA A 52 -2.89 -15.67 -18.23
C ALA A 52 -1.60 -16.28 -18.79
N ALA A 53 -0.54 -15.48 -18.91
CA ALA A 53 0.73 -15.89 -19.50
C ALA A 53 1.47 -16.95 -18.67
N GLY A 54 1.14 -17.10 -17.39
CA GLY A 54 1.66 -18.14 -16.52
C GLY A 54 3.12 -17.95 -16.10
N LEU A 55 3.59 -16.72 -15.99
CA LEU A 55 4.91 -16.43 -15.42
C LEU A 55 4.87 -16.67 -13.91
N MET A 56 5.92 -17.30 -13.38
CA MET A 56 6.12 -17.53 -11.96
C MET A 56 7.42 -16.85 -11.54
N VAL A 57 7.30 -15.63 -11.01
CA VAL A 57 8.41 -14.71 -10.75
C VAL A 57 8.39 -14.27 -9.30
N THR A 58 9.51 -14.45 -8.60
CA THR A 58 9.67 -14.02 -7.19
C THR A 58 10.39 -12.68 -7.08
N PHE A 59 11.16 -12.29 -8.08
CA PHE A 59 11.87 -11.01 -8.18
C PHE A 59 10.94 -9.83 -8.49
N GLY A 60 11.37 -8.61 -8.19
CA GLY A 60 10.76 -7.36 -8.68
C GLY A 60 9.87 -6.63 -7.66
N SER A 61 9.76 -7.07 -6.39
CA SER A 61 8.98 -6.37 -5.38
C SER A 61 9.84 -5.82 -4.24
N THR A 62 9.52 -4.63 -3.76
CA THR A 62 10.06 -4.05 -2.52
C THR A 62 9.11 -4.21 -1.33
N SER A 63 8.01 -4.96 -1.48
CA SER A 63 7.12 -5.36 -0.39
C SER A 63 7.48 -6.76 0.11
N GLU A 64 7.73 -6.90 1.41
CA GLU A 64 7.98 -8.19 2.06
C GLU A 64 6.77 -9.12 1.86
N THR A 65 5.55 -8.63 2.12
CA THR A 65 4.31 -9.40 1.93
C THR A 65 4.17 -9.91 0.50
N SER A 66 4.40 -9.06 -0.51
CA SER A 66 4.34 -9.48 -1.92
C SER A 66 5.41 -10.53 -2.24
N THR A 67 6.64 -10.34 -1.78
CA THR A 67 7.75 -11.28 -2.00
C THR A 67 7.45 -12.64 -1.35
N GLU A 68 6.99 -12.66 -0.11
CA GLU A 68 6.63 -13.90 0.60
C GLU A 68 5.43 -14.61 -0.05
N MET A 69 4.41 -13.88 -0.51
CA MET A 69 3.30 -14.47 -1.26
C MET A 69 3.77 -15.14 -2.56
N ARG A 70 4.70 -14.50 -3.29
CA ARG A 70 5.25 -15.06 -4.54
C ARG A 70 6.08 -16.33 -4.28
N LYS A 71 6.98 -16.30 -3.30
CA LYS A 71 7.77 -17.48 -2.87
C LYS A 71 6.87 -18.64 -2.46
N TYR A 72 5.90 -18.36 -1.60
CA TYR A 72 4.93 -19.36 -1.16
C TYR A 72 4.16 -19.97 -2.35
N THR A 73 3.75 -19.12 -3.31
CA THR A 73 3.01 -19.57 -4.51
C THR A 73 3.85 -20.48 -5.38
N ARG A 74 5.11 -20.11 -5.65
CA ARG A 74 6.06 -20.95 -6.39
C ARG A 74 6.22 -22.33 -5.74
N ASP A 75 6.49 -22.34 -4.46
CA ASP A 75 6.72 -23.58 -3.70
C ASP A 75 5.44 -24.43 -3.60
N LEU A 76 4.27 -23.79 -3.54
CA LEU A 76 2.98 -24.47 -3.58
C LEU A 76 2.77 -25.16 -4.95
N TYR A 77 2.98 -24.46 -6.06
CA TYR A 77 2.79 -25.04 -7.39
C TYR A 77 3.75 -26.20 -7.65
N ALA A 78 4.96 -26.14 -7.13
CA ALA A 78 5.94 -27.23 -7.23
C ALA A 78 5.49 -28.51 -6.51
N ARG A 79 4.71 -28.41 -5.41
CA ARG A 79 4.28 -29.58 -4.61
C ARG A 79 2.86 -30.08 -4.89
N LEU A 80 2.01 -29.25 -5.50
CA LEU A 80 0.58 -29.55 -5.69
C LEU A 80 0.34 -30.80 -6.53
N GLU A 81 1.18 -31.11 -7.52
CA GLU A 81 1.08 -32.33 -8.32
C GLU A 81 1.20 -33.55 -7.44
N ALA A 82 2.18 -33.60 -6.56
CA ALA A 82 2.36 -34.73 -5.62
C ALA A 82 1.22 -34.84 -4.60
N GLU A 83 0.58 -33.73 -4.23
CA GLU A 83 -0.55 -33.72 -3.31
C GLU A 83 -1.87 -34.17 -3.96
N THR A 84 -2.05 -33.86 -5.26
CA THR A 84 -3.36 -33.91 -5.90
C THR A 84 -3.44 -34.85 -7.10
N ASP A 85 -2.33 -35.41 -7.58
CA ASP A 85 -2.20 -36.10 -8.87
C ASP A 85 -2.73 -35.26 -10.06
N VAL A 86 -2.60 -33.96 -9.97
CA VAL A 86 -2.89 -33.01 -11.07
C VAL A 86 -1.66 -32.19 -11.31
N ALA A 87 -1.07 -32.31 -12.50
CA ALA A 87 0.07 -31.49 -12.90
C ALA A 87 -0.29 -30.01 -12.86
N THR A 88 0.59 -29.17 -12.33
CA THR A 88 0.45 -27.72 -12.39
C THR A 88 1.08 -27.12 -13.66
N GLY A 89 1.85 -27.92 -14.37
CA GLY A 89 2.66 -27.46 -15.48
C GLY A 89 3.81 -26.53 -15.05
N PHE A 90 4.14 -26.48 -13.77
CA PHE A 90 5.25 -25.66 -13.27
C PHE A 90 6.58 -26.19 -13.81
N LYS A 91 7.36 -25.30 -14.42
CA LYS A 91 8.68 -25.57 -14.98
C LYS A 91 9.66 -24.54 -14.42
N PRO A 92 10.56 -24.93 -13.51
CA PRO A 92 11.59 -24.06 -12.94
C PRO A 92 12.73 -23.86 -13.94
N VAL A 93 12.45 -23.19 -15.05
CA VAL A 93 13.41 -22.92 -16.13
C VAL A 93 14.27 -21.70 -15.88
N GLY A 94 13.99 -20.96 -14.84
CA GLY A 94 14.61 -19.68 -14.50
C GLY A 94 13.82 -18.49 -14.99
N PHE A 95 14.23 -17.34 -14.49
CA PHE A 95 13.69 -16.03 -14.84
C PHE A 95 14.82 -15.02 -14.94
N ILE A 96 14.82 -14.18 -15.97
CA ILE A 96 15.78 -13.08 -16.16
C ILE A 96 14.99 -11.79 -16.39
N GLU A 97 15.29 -10.76 -15.63
CA GLU A 97 14.82 -9.40 -15.91
C GLU A 97 16.01 -8.52 -16.30
N VAL A 98 15.92 -7.79 -17.40
CA VAL A 98 17.08 -7.06 -17.95
C VAL A 98 16.96 -5.55 -17.71
N ALA A 99 18.10 -4.92 -17.45
CA ALA A 99 18.27 -3.48 -17.36
C ALA A 99 18.90 -2.93 -18.64
N SER A 100 18.14 -2.16 -19.40
CA SER A 100 18.57 -1.52 -20.66
C SER A 100 18.97 -0.05 -20.49
N ASP A 101 18.85 0.49 -19.28
CA ASP A 101 19.32 1.84 -18.94
C ASP A 101 19.89 1.88 -17.50
N ARG A 102 20.49 3.00 -17.12
CA ARG A 102 21.15 3.16 -15.82
C ARG A 102 20.17 3.27 -14.66
N ASP A 103 19.02 3.88 -14.87
CA ASP A 103 18.02 4.04 -13.83
C ASP A 103 17.38 2.70 -13.50
N ARG A 104 17.12 1.87 -14.51
CA ARG A 104 16.64 0.51 -14.34
C ARG A 104 17.68 -0.39 -13.65
N LEU A 105 18.96 -0.21 -13.98
CA LEU A 105 20.03 -0.92 -13.30
C LEU A 105 20.07 -0.56 -11.80
N GLU A 106 19.95 0.72 -11.46
CA GLU A 106 19.89 1.14 -10.06
C GLU A 106 18.67 0.60 -9.34
N GLU A 107 17.49 0.67 -9.97
CA GLU A 107 16.27 0.07 -9.45
C GLU A 107 16.48 -1.40 -9.09
N TYR A 108 16.96 -2.18 -10.03
CA TYR A 108 17.10 -3.62 -9.84
C TYR A 108 18.19 -4.00 -8.83
N ARG A 109 19.23 -3.20 -8.69
CA ARG A 109 20.20 -3.37 -7.59
C ARG A 109 19.57 -3.13 -6.24
N ARG A 110 18.70 -2.12 -6.09
CA ARG A 110 17.93 -1.88 -4.85
C ARG A 110 16.97 -3.04 -4.56
N VAL A 111 16.16 -3.41 -5.54
CA VAL A 111 15.20 -4.52 -5.45
C VAL A 111 15.92 -5.85 -5.16
N SER A 112 17.03 -6.15 -5.83
CA SER A 112 17.75 -7.41 -5.63
C SER A 112 18.35 -7.54 -4.24
N ALA A 113 18.87 -6.46 -3.66
CA ALA A 113 19.35 -6.45 -2.28
C ALA A 113 18.23 -6.81 -1.29
N PHE A 114 17.07 -6.18 -1.45
CA PHE A 114 15.89 -6.46 -0.63
C PHE A 114 15.36 -7.87 -0.85
N ASN A 115 15.23 -8.33 -2.10
CA ASN A 115 14.74 -9.67 -2.39
C ASN A 115 15.68 -10.76 -1.85
N ARG A 116 17.03 -10.57 -1.89
CA ARG A 116 17.97 -11.47 -1.22
C ARG A 116 17.74 -11.50 0.29
N HIS A 117 17.52 -10.33 0.92
CA HIS A 117 17.16 -10.27 2.33
C HIS A 117 15.88 -11.08 2.63
N CYS A 118 14.87 -11.04 1.77
CA CYS A 118 13.67 -11.86 1.84
C CYS A 118 13.88 -13.32 1.38
N GLY A 119 15.11 -13.75 1.09
CA GLY A 119 15.44 -15.13 0.74
C GLY A 119 15.15 -15.54 -0.70
N VAL A 120 15.09 -14.59 -1.64
CA VAL A 120 15.10 -14.86 -3.08
C VAL A 120 16.54 -14.93 -3.57
N ASP A 121 16.92 -16.05 -4.21
CA ASP A 121 18.28 -16.23 -4.74
C ASP A 121 18.44 -15.54 -6.10
N VAL A 122 18.54 -14.21 -6.08
CA VAL A 122 18.69 -13.37 -7.27
C VAL A 122 20.16 -12.96 -7.48
N HIS A 123 20.64 -13.10 -8.71
CA HIS A 123 22.00 -12.79 -9.13
C HIS A 123 22.01 -11.73 -10.24
N GLU A 124 22.82 -10.68 -10.06
CA GLU A 124 23.17 -9.78 -11.17
C GLU A 124 24.13 -10.51 -12.10
N ILE A 125 23.79 -10.61 -13.39
CA ILE A 125 24.56 -11.30 -14.44
C ILE A 125 24.91 -10.34 -15.58
N SER A 126 26.02 -10.61 -16.26
CA SER A 126 26.48 -9.81 -17.39
C SER A 126 25.58 -9.98 -18.64
N PRO A 127 25.61 -9.01 -19.60
CA PRO A 127 24.95 -9.17 -20.90
C PRO A 127 25.40 -10.42 -21.67
N ASP A 128 26.67 -10.84 -21.54
CA ASP A 128 27.18 -12.09 -22.16
C ASP A 128 26.53 -13.33 -21.51
N GLU A 129 26.29 -13.31 -20.20
CA GLU A 129 25.58 -14.41 -19.53
C GLU A 129 24.10 -14.43 -19.90
N VAL A 130 23.45 -13.26 -20.05
CA VAL A 130 22.10 -13.17 -20.63
C VAL A 130 22.09 -13.80 -22.02
N LYS A 131 23.05 -13.45 -22.87
CA LYS A 131 23.17 -14.03 -24.23
C LYS A 131 23.37 -15.53 -24.21
N ARG A 132 24.12 -16.07 -23.27
CA ARG A 132 24.33 -17.52 -23.13
C ARG A 132 23.05 -18.24 -22.70
N LEU A 133 22.26 -17.66 -21.80
CA LEU A 133 21.00 -18.21 -21.32
C LEU A 133 19.85 -17.99 -22.32
N TRP A 134 19.95 -16.92 -23.13
CA TRP A 134 18.96 -16.53 -24.14
C TRP A 134 19.64 -16.21 -25.49
N PRO A 135 20.11 -17.24 -26.23
CA PRO A 135 20.91 -17.05 -27.45
C PRO A 135 20.27 -16.21 -28.55
N LEU A 136 18.94 -16.18 -28.63
CA LEU A 136 18.20 -15.38 -29.61
C LEU A 136 17.98 -13.93 -29.19
N ALA A 137 18.21 -13.58 -27.92
CA ALA A 137 18.03 -12.21 -27.46
C ALA A 137 19.14 -11.29 -27.97
N LYS A 138 18.77 -10.06 -28.33
CA LYS A 138 19.70 -8.95 -28.50
C LYS A 138 20.17 -8.48 -27.11
N THR A 139 21.47 -8.30 -26.88
CA THR A 139 22.03 -7.97 -25.56
C THR A 139 23.06 -6.85 -25.57
N ASP A 140 23.37 -6.29 -26.73
CA ASP A 140 24.39 -5.26 -26.93
C ASP A 140 24.02 -3.88 -26.35
N ASP A 141 22.75 -3.69 -26.00
CA ASP A 141 22.18 -2.50 -25.36
C ASP A 141 21.91 -2.70 -23.86
N LEU A 142 22.25 -3.85 -23.29
CA LEU A 142 21.99 -4.16 -21.89
C LEU A 142 23.13 -3.72 -20.97
N PHE A 143 22.79 -3.29 -19.77
CA PHE A 143 23.72 -3.05 -18.67
C PHE A 143 23.91 -4.30 -17.80
N ALA A 144 22.84 -5.02 -17.51
CA ALA A 144 22.85 -6.27 -16.72
C ALA A 144 21.55 -7.07 -16.91
N GLY A 145 21.57 -8.32 -16.48
CA GLY A 145 20.39 -9.12 -16.18
C GLY A 145 20.33 -9.46 -14.70
N PHE A 146 19.12 -9.72 -14.20
CA PHE A 146 18.87 -10.19 -12.83
C PHE A 146 18.20 -11.55 -12.92
N TYR A 147 18.92 -12.58 -12.52
CA TYR A 147 18.57 -13.98 -12.74
C TYR A 147 18.15 -14.66 -11.45
N VAL A 148 16.98 -15.33 -11.48
CA VAL A 148 16.50 -16.23 -10.44
C VAL A 148 16.32 -17.62 -11.05
N LYS A 149 17.12 -18.57 -10.62
CA LYS A 149 17.17 -19.91 -11.19
C LYS A 149 15.92 -20.74 -10.89
N GLU A 150 15.34 -20.56 -9.73
CA GLU A 150 14.21 -21.37 -9.23
C GLU A 150 12.85 -20.90 -9.77
N ASP A 151 12.80 -19.74 -10.38
CA ASP A 151 11.60 -19.21 -11.01
C ASP A 151 11.35 -19.84 -12.37
N GLY A 152 10.26 -19.47 -13.03
CA GLY A 152 9.94 -20.02 -14.34
C GLY A 152 8.53 -19.77 -14.79
N ARG A 153 7.82 -20.81 -15.19
CA ARG A 153 6.47 -20.70 -15.73
C ARG A 153 5.56 -21.83 -15.22
N VAL A 154 4.27 -21.61 -15.24
CA VAL A 154 3.23 -22.52 -14.80
C VAL A 154 2.09 -22.54 -15.82
N ASN A 155 1.31 -23.59 -15.90
CA ASN A 155 0.05 -23.56 -16.64
C ASN A 155 -1.05 -23.03 -15.70
N PRO A 156 -1.64 -21.86 -15.96
CA PRO A 156 -2.63 -21.25 -15.06
C PRO A 156 -3.88 -22.09 -14.84
N VAL A 157 -4.37 -22.78 -15.90
CA VAL A 157 -5.53 -23.65 -15.82
C VAL A 157 -5.22 -24.88 -14.97
N ASP A 158 -4.11 -25.56 -15.24
CA ASP A 158 -3.71 -26.77 -14.52
C ASP A 158 -3.44 -26.47 -13.04
N ALA A 159 -2.75 -25.38 -12.72
CA ALA A 159 -2.52 -24.96 -11.33
C ALA A 159 -3.84 -24.68 -10.59
N THR A 160 -4.82 -24.05 -11.27
CA THR A 160 -6.15 -23.81 -10.71
C THR A 160 -6.90 -25.13 -10.48
N MET A 161 -6.84 -26.06 -11.42
CA MET A 161 -7.50 -27.36 -11.30
C MET A 161 -6.86 -28.21 -10.20
N ALA A 162 -5.53 -28.11 -10.00
CA ALA A 162 -4.84 -28.76 -8.89
C ALA A 162 -5.31 -28.21 -7.54
N LEU A 163 -5.40 -26.88 -7.40
CA LEU A 163 -5.96 -26.23 -6.20
C LEU A 163 -7.41 -26.66 -5.95
N ALA A 164 -8.25 -26.66 -7.00
CA ALA A 164 -9.65 -27.07 -6.90
C ALA A 164 -9.78 -28.55 -6.47
N LYS A 165 -8.96 -29.45 -7.02
CA LYS A 165 -8.93 -30.86 -6.60
C LYS A 165 -8.47 -30.99 -5.17
N GLY A 166 -7.40 -30.28 -4.77
CA GLY A 166 -6.90 -30.28 -3.41
C GLY A 166 -7.94 -29.78 -2.39
N ALA A 167 -8.70 -28.75 -2.74
CA ALA A 167 -9.80 -28.26 -1.92
C ALA A 167 -10.89 -29.34 -1.72
N ARG A 168 -11.31 -30.00 -2.81
CA ARG A 168 -12.30 -31.11 -2.76
C ARG A 168 -11.79 -32.28 -1.92
N MET A 169 -10.55 -32.67 -2.08
CA MET A 169 -9.93 -33.77 -1.31
C MET A 169 -9.94 -33.51 0.19
N LYS A 170 -9.91 -32.21 0.58
CA LYS A 170 -9.91 -31.78 1.98
C LYS A 170 -11.31 -31.42 2.51
N GLY A 171 -12.36 -31.63 1.70
CA GLY A 171 -13.76 -31.53 2.11
C GLY A 171 -14.52 -30.30 1.61
N ALA A 172 -13.89 -29.35 0.93
CA ALA A 172 -14.60 -28.21 0.32
C ALA A 172 -15.50 -28.69 -0.84
N LYS A 173 -16.66 -28.05 -0.99
CA LYS A 173 -17.59 -28.28 -2.10
C LYS A 173 -17.38 -27.19 -3.15
N LEU A 174 -17.17 -27.58 -4.40
CA LEU A 174 -17.03 -26.66 -5.52
C LEU A 174 -18.14 -26.97 -6.54
N VAL A 175 -18.99 -25.99 -6.80
CA VAL A 175 -20.17 -26.13 -7.69
C VAL A 175 -20.05 -25.12 -8.80
N GLU A 176 -20.07 -25.64 -10.03
CA GLU A 176 -20.06 -24.86 -11.29
C GLU A 176 -21.48 -24.65 -11.79
N GLN A 177 -21.69 -23.72 -12.72
CA GLN A 177 -22.99 -23.36 -13.33
C GLN A 177 -23.98 -22.76 -12.32
N VAL A 178 -23.47 -22.10 -11.28
CA VAL A 178 -24.27 -21.42 -10.25
C VAL A 178 -23.85 -19.96 -10.10
N ALA A 179 -24.67 -19.07 -10.62
CA ALA A 179 -24.44 -17.65 -10.48
C ALA A 179 -24.90 -17.13 -9.11
N VAL A 180 -24.03 -16.42 -8.41
CA VAL A 180 -24.41 -15.62 -7.25
C VAL A 180 -24.96 -14.29 -7.74
N THR A 181 -26.22 -14.02 -7.41
CA THR A 181 -26.97 -12.86 -7.88
C THR A 181 -27.04 -11.73 -6.85
N GLY A 182 -26.81 -12.03 -5.57
CA GLY A 182 -26.86 -11.04 -4.50
C GLY A 182 -26.39 -11.62 -3.16
N LEU A 183 -26.54 -10.81 -2.11
CA LEU A 183 -26.19 -11.19 -0.74
C LEU A 183 -27.40 -11.18 0.19
N LEU A 184 -27.44 -12.11 1.12
CA LEU A 184 -28.30 -12.07 2.30
C LEU A 184 -27.60 -11.26 3.41
N ARG A 185 -28.36 -10.50 4.20
CA ARG A 185 -27.82 -9.65 5.25
C ARG A 185 -28.59 -9.80 6.55
N ARG A 186 -27.87 -9.65 7.66
CA ARG A 186 -28.43 -9.49 9.01
C ARG A 186 -27.76 -8.29 9.67
N GLY A 187 -28.47 -7.16 9.73
CA GLY A 187 -27.90 -5.91 10.21
C GLY A 187 -26.71 -5.44 9.34
N ARG A 188 -25.57 -5.27 9.97
CA ARG A 188 -24.32 -4.83 9.32
C ARG A 188 -23.45 -5.97 8.76
N ALA A 189 -23.87 -7.23 8.93
CA ALA A 189 -23.11 -8.40 8.51
C ALA A 189 -23.75 -9.12 7.34
N VAL A 190 -22.92 -9.78 6.51
CA VAL A 190 -23.42 -10.75 5.54
C VAL A 190 -23.97 -11.97 6.29
N SER A 191 -25.03 -12.60 5.76
CA SER A 191 -25.62 -13.83 6.30
C SER A 191 -25.82 -14.92 5.24
N GLY A 192 -25.33 -14.71 4.03
CA GLY A 192 -25.38 -15.67 2.94
C GLY A 192 -25.39 -15.04 1.57
N VAL A 193 -25.71 -15.85 0.57
CA VAL A 193 -25.78 -15.45 -0.84
C VAL A 193 -27.12 -15.88 -1.45
N THR A 194 -27.62 -15.09 -2.39
CA THR A 194 -28.69 -15.49 -3.31
C THR A 194 -28.10 -16.02 -4.61
N THR A 195 -28.63 -17.09 -5.11
CA THR A 195 -28.12 -17.72 -6.35
C THR A 195 -29.23 -17.98 -7.35
N SER A 196 -28.87 -18.36 -8.58
CA SER A 196 -29.82 -18.82 -9.61
C SER A 196 -30.60 -20.10 -9.22
N TYR A 197 -30.19 -20.79 -8.15
CA TYR A 197 -30.82 -22.03 -7.66
C TYR A 197 -31.30 -21.95 -6.20
N GLY A 198 -31.47 -20.75 -5.68
CA GLY A 198 -31.93 -20.49 -4.30
C GLY A 198 -30.85 -19.93 -3.39
N ASP A 199 -31.22 -19.71 -2.16
CA ASP A 199 -30.39 -19.06 -1.17
C ASP A 199 -29.48 -20.06 -0.44
N VAL A 200 -28.27 -19.60 -0.07
CA VAL A 200 -27.35 -20.33 0.79
C VAL A 200 -26.97 -19.44 1.97
N GLU A 201 -27.29 -19.85 3.19
CA GLU A 201 -26.84 -19.17 4.40
C GLU A 201 -25.33 -19.31 4.57
N ALA A 202 -24.64 -18.24 5.00
CA ALA A 202 -23.21 -18.27 5.26
C ALA A 202 -22.82 -17.31 6.39
N GLU A 203 -21.81 -17.69 7.17
CA GLU A 203 -21.20 -16.80 8.18
C GLU A 203 -20.23 -15.82 7.53
N VAL A 204 -19.51 -16.28 6.52
CA VAL A 204 -18.51 -15.50 5.78
C VAL A 204 -18.73 -15.67 4.28
N VAL A 205 -18.61 -14.59 3.53
CA VAL A 205 -18.64 -14.59 2.07
C VAL A 205 -17.37 -13.94 1.52
N VAL A 206 -16.71 -14.60 0.55
CA VAL A 206 -15.48 -14.12 -0.08
C VAL A 206 -15.72 -13.83 -1.55
N ASN A 207 -15.63 -12.57 -1.96
CA ASN A 207 -15.75 -12.16 -3.34
C ASN A 207 -14.40 -12.31 -4.08
N CYS A 208 -14.24 -13.40 -4.81
CA CYS A 208 -13.13 -13.71 -5.70
C CYS A 208 -13.56 -13.66 -7.19
N ALA A 209 -14.57 -12.84 -7.52
CA ALA A 209 -15.19 -12.82 -8.86
C ALA A 209 -14.36 -12.06 -9.93
N GLY A 210 -13.04 -11.84 -9.69
CA GLY A 210 -12.13 -11.25 -10.66
C GLY A 210 -12.61 -9.92 -11.20
N MET A 211 -12.70 -9.74 -12.52
CA MET A 211 -13.13 -8.51 -13.15
C MET A 211 -14.61 -8.15 -12.88
N TRP A 212 -15.43 -9.10 -12.43
CA TRP A 212 -16.82 -8.87 -12.01
C TRP A 212 -16.98 -8.53 -10.54
N ALA A 213 -15.89 -8.58 -9.75
CA ALA A 213 -15.95 -8.33 -8.31
C ALA A 213 -16.54 -6.95 -7.98
N ARG A 214 -16.26 -5.93 -8.80
CA ARG A 214 -16.84 -4.58 -8.68
C ARG A 214 -18.37 -4.60 -8.82
N GLN A 215 -18.89 -5.29 -9.85
CA GLN A 215 -20.33 -5.33 -10.14
C GLN A 215 -21.08 -6.07 -9.03
N LEU A 216 -20.53 -7.18 -8.57
CA LEU A 216 -21.08 -7.93 -7.44
C LEU A 216 -21.03 -7.11 -6.15
N GLY A 217 -19.92 -6.45 -5.87
CA GLY A 217 -19.77 -5.53 -4.74
C GLY A 217 -20.79 -4.39 -4.78
N ALA A 218 -20.96 -3.74 -5.94
CA ALA A 218 -21.92 -2.64 -6.10
C ALA A 218 -23.38 -3.07 -5.81
N ARG A 219 -23.78 -4.25 -6.30
CA ARG A 219 -25.12 -4.84 -5.96
C ARG A 219 -25.28 -5.06 -4.45
N SER A 220 -24.18 -5.24 -3.79
CA SER A 220 -24.11 -5.49 -2.35
C SER A 220 -23.78 -4.24 -1.53
N GLY A 221 -23.74 -3.06 -2.15
CA GLY A 221 -23.39 -1.80 -1.49
C GLY A 221 -21.95 -1.74 -0.97
N VAL A 222 -21.04 -2.54 -1.54
CA VAL A 222 -19.62 -2.56 -1.22
C VAL A 222 -18.85 -1.88 -2.34
N ASN A 223 -17.94 -0.99 -1.96
CA ASN A 223 -17.12 -0.22 -2.89
C ASN A 223 -15.84 -0.97 -3.28
N ILE A 224 -15.77 -1.42 -4.54
CA ILE A 224 -14.61 -2.11 -5.10
C ILE A 224 -14.20 -1.38 -6.39
N PRO A 225 -13.25 -0.46 -6.37
CA PRO A 225 -12.89 0.36 -7.53
C PRO A 225 -11.96 -0.40 -8.48
N LEU A 226 -12.51 -1.36 -9.21
CA LEU A 226 -11.82 -2.10 -10.25
C LEU A 226 -12.24 -1.61 -11.64
N GLN A 227 -11.29 -1.66 -12.58
CA GLN A 227 -11.56 -1.46 -14.00
C GLN A 227 -10.84 -2.51 -14.83
N SER A 228 -11.57 -3.14 -15.74
CA SER A 228 -10.96 -4.02 -16.73
C SER A 228 -10.27 -3.20 -17.81
N ALA A 229 -9.11 -3.66 -18.25
CA ALA A 229 -8.37 -3.11 -19.38
C ALA A 229 -7.94 -4.23 -20.32
N GLU A 230 -7.73 -3.87 -21.58
CA GLU A 230 -7.18 -4.75 -22.59
C GLU A 230 -5.74 -5.08 -22.26
N HIS A 231 -5.39 -6.36 -22.32
CA HIS A 231 -4.02 -6.84 -22.17
C HIS A 231 -3.65 -7.80 -23.30
N TYR A 232 -2.43 -7.69 -23.80
CA TYR A 232 -2.03 -8.29 -25.06
C TYR A 232 -0.83 -9.21 -24.93
N TYR A 233 -0.87 -10.29 -25.69
CA TYR A 233 0.33 -11.04 -26.08
C TYR A 233 0.21 -11.58 -27.48
N LEU A 234 1.32 -11.83 -28.13
CA LEU A 234 1.38 -12.55 -29.40
C LEU A 234 2.13 -13.86 -29.23
N ILE A 235 1.82 -14.84 -30.10
CA ILE A 235 2.55 -16.10 -30.23
C ILE A 235 2.98 -16.22 -31.70
N THR A 236 4.29 -16.41 -31.91
CA THR A 236 4.83 -16.60 -33.26
C THR A 236 4.55 -18.02 -33.77
N ASP A 237 4.77 -18.24 -35.04
CA ASP A 237 4.98 -19.57 -35.60
C ASP A 237 6.20 -20.21 -34.93
N LYS A 238 6.43 -21.50 -35.19
CA LYS A 238 7.54 -22.24 -34.58
C LYS A 238 8.89 -21.65 -34.97
N ILE A 239 9.76 -21.51 -33.99
CA ILE A 239 11.18 -21.09 -34.14
C ILE A 239 12.02 -22.29 -33.75
N PRO A 240 12.68 -22.97 -34.72
CA PRO A 240 13.40 -24.23 -34.45
C PRO A 240 14.52 -24.09 -33.39
N GLU A 241 15.12 -22.92 -33.29
CA GLU A 241 16.21 -22.62 -32.35
C GLU A 241 15.74 -22.36 -30.92
N LEU A 242 14.44 -22.14 -30.73
CA LEU A 242 13.87 -21.82 -29.42
C LEU A 242 13.76 -23.06 -28.54
N SER A 243 14.27 -22.99 -27.31
CA SER A 243 14.25 -24.11 -26.37
C SER A 243 13.22 -23.91 -25.26
N ALA A 244 12.47 -24.95 -24.97
CA ALA A 244 11.52 -25.00 -23.84
C ALA A 244 12.19 -24.93 -22.45
N SER A 245 13.52 -25.08 -22.38
CA SER A 245 14.31 -25.00 -21.15
C SER A 245 14.90 -23.63 -20.87
N TRP A 246 14.72 -22.66 -21.78
CA TRP A 246 15.22 -21.31 -21.54
C TRP A 246 14.40 -20.59 -20.49
N PRO A 247 15.04 -19.72 -19.71
CA PRO A 247 14.36 -18.91 -18.72
C PRO A 247 13.24 -18.07 -19.33
N VAL A 248 12.28 -17.64 -18.52
CA VAL A 248 11.42 -16.51 -18.86
C VAL A 248 12.31 -15.27 -18.89
N LEU A 249 12.15 -14.42 -19.91
CA LEU A 249 12.88 -13.17 -20.06
C LEU A 249 11.91 -12.00 -19.97
N GLU A 250 12.21 -10.99 -19.15
CA GLU A 250 11.49 -9.72 -19.13
C GLU A 250 12.40 -8.56 -19.49
N ASP A 251 11.90 -7.70 -20.38
CA ASP A 251 12.55 -6.44 -20.78
C ASP A 251 11.55 -5.29 -20.69
N PRO A 252 11.38 -4.70 -19.49
CA PRO A 252 10.50 -3.55 -19.29
C PRO A 252 10.86 -2.34 -20.17
N GLY A 253 12.15 -2.18 -20.53
CA GLY A 253 12.60 -1.15 -21.47
C GLY A 253 11.99 -1.28 -22.85
N SER A 254 11.70 -2.50 -23.29
CA SER A 254 11.00 -2.81 -24.54
C SER A 254 9.49 -3.06 -24.35
N HIS A 255 8.97 -2.91 -23.16
CA HIS A 255 7.58 -3.21 -22.78
C HIS A 255 7.19 -4.67 -22.96
N GLY A 256 8.14 -5.61 -22.94
CA GLY A 256 7.91 -7.00 -23.32
C GLY A 256 8.38 -8.04 -22.31
N TYR A 257 7.66 -9.18 -22.25
CA TYR A 257 8.14 -10.42 -21.66
C TYR A 257 8.11 -11.55 -22.68
N TYR A 258 8.99 -12.53 -22.51
CA TYR A 258 9.28 -13.53 -23.53
C TYR A 258 9.39 -14.92 -22.90
N ARG A 259 8.69 -15.90 -23.47
CA ARG A 259 8.85 -17.31 -23.13
C ARG A 259 8.48 -18.22 -24.28
N GLU A 260 8.98 -19.44 -24.24
CA GLU A 260 8.60 -20.48 -25.20
C GLU A 260 7.13 -20.91 -24.97
N GLU A 261 6.39 -21.06 -26.07
CA GLU A 261 5.01 -21.56 -26.07
C GLU A 261 4.78 -22.55 -27.23
N VAL A 262 4.87 -23.86 -26.93
CA VAL A 262 4.64 -24.96 -27.90
C VAL A 262 5.48 -24.77 -29.18
N GLY A 263 6.74 -24.46 -29.02
CA GLY A 263 7.74 -24.24 -30.10
C GLY A 263 7.72 -22.85 -30.72
N GLY A 264 6.73 -22.01 -30.45
CA GLY A 264 6.69 -20.61 -30.79
C GLY A 264 7.13 -19.73 -29.65
N LEU A 265 7.39 -18.45 -29.93
CA LEU A 265 7.73 -17.44 -28.93
C LEU A 265 6.46 -16.69 -28.53
N MET A 266 6.12 -16.73 -27.24
CA MET A 266 5.13 -15.81 -26.65
C MET A 266 5.84 -14.50 -26.31
N ILE A 267 5.28 -13.38 -26.76
CA ILE A 267 5.70 -12.03 -26.44
C ILE A 267 4.49 -11.32 -25.83
N GLY A 268 4.52 -11.04 -24.52
CA GLY A 268 3.48 -10.26 -23.86
C GLY A 268 3.89 -8.80 -23.72
N LEU A 269 2.91 -7.93 -23.54
CA LEU A 269 3.10 -6.49 -23.67
C LEU A 269 2.52 -5.75 -22.48
N PHE A 270 3.28 -4.77 -21.95
CA PHE A 270 2.83 -3.81 -20.95
C PHE A 270 3.02 -2.39 -21.51
N GLU A 271 2.13 -2.01 -22.40
CA GLU A 271 2.15 -0.69 -23.02
C GLU A 271 1.89 0.44 -22.01
N PRO A 272 2.55 1.61 -22.15
CA PRO A 272 2.43 2.71 -21.19
C PRO A 272 1.05 3.39 -21.18
N VAL A 273 0.27 3.22 -22.25
CA VAL A 273 -1.08 3.78 -22.41
C VAL A 273 -2.03 2.66 -22.78
N CYS A 274 -2.74 2.11 -21.81
CA CYS A 274 -3.67 1.00 -22.06
C CYS A 274 -5.09 1.48 -22.40
N ALA A 275 -5.93 0.55 -22.88
CA ALA A 275 -7.33 0.80 -23.19
C ALA A 275 -8.24 0.22 -22.11
N PRO A 276 -8.96 1.08 -21.33
CA PRO A 276 -10.01 0.63 -20.43
C PRO A 276 -11.12 -0.08 -21.18
N TRP A 277 -11.50 -1.28 -20.73
CA TRP A 277 -12.51 -2.11 -21.38
C TRP A 277 -13.79 -2.19 -20.56
N LYS A 278 -14.96 -2.04 -21.24
CA LYS A 278 -16.30 -2.19 -20.63
C LYS A 278 -16.48 -1.40 -19.34
N VAL A 279 -16.23 -0.09 -19.38
CA VAL A 279 -16.33 0.81 -18.21
C VAL A 279 -17.71 0.79 -17.56
N SER A 280 -18.78 0.64 -18.33
CA SER A 280 -20.16 0.51 -17.82
C SER A 280 -20.40 -0.80 -17.05
N GLY A 281 -19.71 -1.86 -17.42
CA GLY A 281 -19.81 -3.19 -16.80
C GLY A 281 -19.36 -4.29 -17.74
N VAL A 282 -18.63 -5.25 -17.18
CA VAL A 282 -18.23 -6.47 -17.89
C VAL A 282 -19.47 -7.34 -18.13
N PRO A 283 -19.73 -7.83 -19.37
CA PRO A 283 -20.87 -8.71 -19.65
C PRO A 283 -20.84 -9.96 -18.76
N GLU A 284 -22.00 -10.38 -18.27
CA GLU A 284 -22.07 -11.53 -17.36
C GLU A 284 -21.80 -12.85 -18.06
N ASP A 285 -22.06 -12.92 -19.35
CA ASP A 285 -21.86 -14.08 -20.23
C ASP A 285 -20.47 -14.12 -20.89
N PHE A 286 -19.58 -13.18 -20.57
CA PHE A 286 -18.21 -13.17 -21.09
C PHE A 286 -17.36 -14.25 -20.39
N SER A 287 -17.38 -15.46 -20.95
CA SER A 287 -16.70 -16.65 -20.44
C SER A 287 -15.78 -17.21 -21.52
N PHE A 288 -14.52 -17.49 -21.17
CA PHE A 288 -13.47 -17.85 -22.14
C PHE A 288 -13.41 -16.93 -23.36
N GLY A 289 -13.72 -15.65 -23.11
CA GLY A 289 -13.88 -14.65 -24.17
C GLY A 289 -12.56 -13.99 -24.54
N GLU A 290 -12.46 -13.58 -25.79
CA GLU A 290 -11.36 -12.79 -26.34
C GLU A 290 -11.90 -11.43 -26.82
N ILE A 291 -11.05 -10.41 -26.77
CA ILE A 291 -11.31 -9.10 -27.36
C ILE A 291 -10.63 -9.07 -28.73
N THR A 292 -11.28 -8.45 -29.72
CA THR A 292 -10.63 -8.26 -31.02
C THR A 292 -9.37 -7.40 -30.87
N PRO A 293 -8.19 -7.89 -31.26
CA PRO A 293 -6.95 -7.14 -31.10
C PRO A 293 -6.90 -5.86 -31.94
N ASP A 294 -6.42 -4.78 -31.34
CA ASP A 294 -6.19 -3.50 -31.98
C ASP A 294 -4.74 -3.42 -32.48
N TRP A 295 -4.51 -3.81 -33.73
CA TRP A 295 -3.19 -3.77 -34.37
C TRP A 295 -2.67 -2.34 -34.55
N ASP A 296 -3.51 -1.37 -34.83
CA ASP A 296 -3.11 0.00 -35.08
C ASP A 296 -2.52 0.63 -33.81
N ARG A 297 -3.18 0.42 -32.67
CA ARG A 297 -2.70 0.89 -31.37
C ARG A 297 -1.46 0.14 -30.91
N MET A 298 -1.45 -1.17 -31.06
CA MET A 298 -0.42 -2.04 -30.49
C MET A 298 0.80 -2.23 -31.38
N GLY A 299 0.70 -1.99 -32.69
CA GLY A 299 1.79 -2.20 -33.65
C GLY A 299 3.14 -1.64 -33.21
N PRO A 300 3.26 -0.37 -32.77
CA PRO A 300 4.52 0.21 -32.31
C PRO A 300 5.13 -0.51 -31.09
N TYR A 301 4.30 -0.99 -30.17
CA TYR A 301 4.76 -1.73 -28.96
C TYR A 301 5.18 -3.15 -29.33
N VAL A 302 4.43 -3.83 -30.20
CA VAL A 302 4.76 -5.15 -30.76
C VAL A 302 6.14 -5.08 -31.44
N GLU A 303 6.34 -4.13 -32.36
CA GLU A 303 7.63 -3.96 -33.04
C GLU A 303 8.77 -3.71 -32.06
N ARG A 304 8.56 -2.86 -31.07
CA ARG A 304 9.58 -2.56 -30.06
C ARG A 304 9.94 -3.81 -29.25
N ALA A 305 8.95 -4.60 -28.81
CA ALA A 305 9.19 -5.83 -28.09
C ALA A 305 9.90 -6.89 -28.96
N MET A 306 9.47 -7.05 -30.22
CA MET A 306 10.09 -8.01 -31.16
C MET A 306 11.57 -7.72 -31.42
N ARG A 307 12.03 -6.46 -31.34
CA ARG A 307 13.44 -6.08 -31.49
C ARG A 307 14.35 -6.69 -30.43
N ARG A 308 13.85 -7.07 -29.24
CA ARG A 308 14.62 -7.79 -28.23
C ARG A 308 14.97 -9.21 -28.68
N VAL A 309 14.12 -9.84 -29.50
CA VAL A 309 14.34 -11.17 -30.08
C VAL A 309 14.16 -11.07 -31.59
N PRO A 310 15.19 -10.61 -32.36
CA PRO A 310 15.07 -10.17 -33.74
C PRO A 310 14.48 -11.22 -34.69
N ILE A 311 14.76 -12.50 -34.49
CA ILE A 311 14.19 -13.59 -35.31
C ILE A 311 12.66 -13.57 -35.30
N SER A 312 12.03 -13.04 -34.27
CA SER A 312 10.58 -12.91 -34.19
C SER A 312 10.00 -11.96 -35.23
N MET A 313 10.80 -11.00 -35.73
CA MET A 313 10.38 -10.07 -36.78
C MET A 313 10.33 -10.72 -38.18
N GLU A 314 11.02 -11.84 -38.34
CA GLU A 314 11.07 -12.65 -39.57
C GLU A 314 10.13 -13.86 -39.51
N THR A 315 9.49 -14.09 -38.34
CA THR A 315 8.64 -15.24 -38.07
C THR A 315 7.17 -14.80 -38.17
N GLY A 316 6.30 -15.66 -38.72
CA GLY A 316 4.85 -15.41 -38.78
C GLY A 316 4.22 -15.30 -37.39
N VAL A 317 3.13 -14.54 -37.26
CA VAL A 317 2.33 -14.44 -36.04
C VAL A 317 1.20 -15.45 -36.11
N ARG A 318 1.29 -16.51 -35.30
CA ARG A 318 0.26 -17.54 -35.20
C ARG A 318 -1.00 -17.04 -34.48
N LYS A 319 -0.83 -16.24 -33.45
CA LYS A 319 -1.93 -15.63 -32.67
C LYS A 319 -1.51 -14.28 -32.11
N PHE A 320 -2.38 -13.30 -32.29
CA PHE A 320 -2.34 -12.07 -31.52
C PHE A 320 -3.58 -12.07 -30.62
N PHE A 321 -3.36 -12.09 -29.34
CA PHE A 321 -4.39 -12.26 -28.32
C PHE A 321 -4.63 -10.95 -27.59
N CYS A 322 -5.91 -10.65 -27.32
CA CYS A 322 -6.33 -9.61 -26.39
C CYS A 322 -7.35 -10.19 -25.41
N GLY A 323 -7.08 -10.07 -24.13
CA GLY A 323 -8.00 -10.45 -23.06
C GLY A 323 -8.13 -9.35 -22.00
N PRO A 324 -9.26 -9.34 -21.26
CA PRO A 324 -9.45 -8.35 -20.22
C PRO A 324 -8.77 -8.78 -18.91
N GLU A 325 -8.05 -7.86 -18.30
CA GLU A 325 -7.54 -8.00 -16.93
C GLU A 325 -8.05 -6.89 -16.03
N SER A 326 -8.09 -7.12 -14.71
CA SER A 326 -8.61 -6.13 -13.77
C SER A 326 -7.50 -5.35 -13.07
N PHE A 327 -7.60 -4.03 -13.15
CA PHE A 327 -6.67 -3.07 -12.56
C PHE A 327 -7.34 -2.24 -11.47
N THR A 328 -6.53 -1.80 -10.52
CA THR A 328 -6.89 -0.93 -9.40
C THR A 328 -6.34 0.48 -9.61
N PRO A 329 -6.82 1.48 -8.87
CA PRO A 329 -6.33 2.85 -9.01
C PRO A 329 -4.85 3.05 -8.70
N ASP A 330 -4.25 2.18 -7.88
CA ASP A 330 -2.90 2.29 -7.31
C ASP A 330 -2.01 1.07 -7.59
N LEU A 331 -2.46 0.15 -8.46
CA LEU A 331 -1.77 -1.10 -8.78
C LEU A 331 -1.59 -2.08 -7.62
N GLN A 332 -2.23 -1.88 -6.49
CA GLN A 332 -2.22 -2.86 -5.41
C GLN A 332 -3.51 -3.69 -5.42
N PRO A 333 -3.47 -4.99 -5.14
CA PRO A 333 -4.67 -5.81 -5.05
C PRO A 333 -5.70 -5.25 -4.06
N VAL A 334 -6.97 -5.57 -4.28
CA VAL A 334 -8.05 -5.26 -3.34
C VAL A 334 -8.33 -6.49 -2.50
N VAL A 335 -7.89 -6.48 -1.26
CA VAL A 335 -7.91 -7.63 -0.35
C VAL A 335 -8.47 -7.22 1.01
N GLY A 336 -9.20 -8.12 1.64
CA GLY A 336 -9.63 -7.97 3.04
C GLY A 336 -11.12 -7.80 3.22
N GLU A 337 -11.51 -7.55 4.46
CA GLU A 337 -12.90 -7.40 4.86
C GLU A 337 -13.44 -6.01 4.50
N ALA A 338 -14.57 -5.98 3.80
CA ALA A 338 -15.17 -4.75 3.31
C ALA A 338 -15.60 -3.82 4.46
N PRO A 339 -15.28 -2.51 4.41
CA PRO A 339 -15.70 -1.55 5.42
C PRO A 339 -17.23 -1.44 5.58
N GLU A 340 -17.96 -1.63 4.50
CA GLU A 340 -19.40 -1.46 4.43
C GLU A 340 -20.18 -2.66 5.00
N LEU A 341 -19.56 -3.86 5.00
CA LEU A 341 -20.28 -5.10 5.33
C LEU A 341 -19.37 -6.10 6.06
N GLN A 342 -19.70 -6.38 7.31
CA GLN A 342 -18.97 -7.34 8.14
C GLN A 342 -19.04 -8.76 7.56
N ASN A 343 -17.95 -9.52 7.72
CA ASN A 343 -17.78 -10.90 7.24
C ASN A 343 -17.88 -11.04 5.70
N TYR A 344 -17.86 -9.93 4.98
CA TYR A 344 -17.74 -9.93 3.53
C TYR A 344 -16.32 -9.55 3.13
N PHE A 345 -15.59 -10.53 2.63
CA PHE A 345 -14.21 -10.37 2.20
C PHE A 345 -14.12 -10.19 0.68
N VAL A 346 -13.07 -9.52 0.24
CA VAL A 346 -12.75 -9.34 -1.18
C VAL A 346 -11.32 -9.81 -1.43
N ALA A 347 -11.10 -10.48 -2.55
CA ALA A 347 -9.79 -10.83 -3.07
C ALA A 347 -9.82 -10.74 -4.60
N ALA A 348 -9.54 -9.56 -5.14
CA ALA A 348 -9.68 -9.24 -6.56
C ALA A 348 -8.72 -8.11 -6.99
N GLY A 349 -8.71 -7.76 -8.29
CA GLY A 349 -7.89 -6.66 -8.79
C GLY A 349 -6.39 -6.94 -8.70
N LEU A 350 -5.95 -8.07 -9.24
CA LEU A 350 -4.58 -8.54 -9.07
C LEU A 350 -3.57 -7.86 -10.02
N ASN A 351 -3.98 -6.92 -10.87
CA ASN A 351 -3.08 -6.11 -11.69
C ASN A 351 -2.04 -6.94 -12.45
N SER A 352 -2.46 -8.00 -13.11
CA SER A 352 -1.63 -8.96 -13.90
C SER A 352 -0.72 -9.88 -13.07
N ILE A 353 -0.71 -9.80 -11.73
CA ILE A 353 0.14 -10.65 -10.86
C ILE A 353 -0.62 -11.82 -10.20
N GLY A 354 -1.85 -12.13 -10.64
CA GLY A 354 -2.73 -13.10 -9.98
C GLY A 354 -2.17 -14.54 -9.95
N ILE A 355 -1.45 -14.96 -10.98
CA ILE A 355 -0.88 -16.31 -11.05
C ILE A 355 0.29 -16.46 -10.08
N LEU A 356 1.20 -15.49 -10.07
CA LEU A 356 2.42 -15.56 -9.25
C LEU A 356 2.17 -15.26 -7.75
N THR A 357 1.01 -14.68 -7.39
CA THR A 357 0.66 -14.39 -5.99
C THR A 357 -0.50 -15.23 -5.46
N GLY A 358 -1.23 -15.92 -6.33
CA GLY A 358 -2.51 -16.55 -6.00
C GLY A 358 -2.45 -17.57 -4.87
N GLY A 359 -1.38 -18.38 -4.79
CA GLY A 359 -1.17 -19.30 -3.69
C GLY A 359 -1.00 -18.60 -2.35
N GLY A 360 -0.09 -17.64 -2.29
CA GLY A 360 0.17 -16.85 -1.09
C GLY A 360 -1.02 -16.01 -0.64
N LEU A 361 -1.72 -15.39 -1.58
CA LEU A 361 -2.92 -14.61 -1.28
C LEU A 361 -4.05 -15.48 -0.70
N GLY A 362 -4.27 -16.68 -1.29
CA GLY A 362 -5.27 -17.62 -0.74
C GLY A 362 -4.94 -18.05 0.69
N ARG A 363 -3.65 -18.26 1.01
CA ARG A 363 -3.18 -18.54 2.37
C ARG A 363 -3.47 -17.38 3.33
N VAL A 364 -3.11 -16.18 2.96
CA VAL A 364 -3.34 -14.97 3.77
C VAL A 364 -4.84 -14.78 4.05
N MET A 365 -5.68 -14.91 3.02
CA MET A 365 -7.13 -14.80 3.17
C MET A 365 -7.71 -15.88 4.08
N ALA A 366 -7.30 -17.13 3.91
CA ALA A 366 -7.76 -18.23 4.76
C ALA A 366 -7.35 -18.02 6.22
N HIS A 367 -6.09 -17.62 6.46
CA HIS A 367 -5.63 -17.27 7.82
C HIS A 367 -6.47 -16.16 8.43
N TRP A 368 -6.67 -15.05 7.69
CA TRP A 368 -7.46 -13.91 8.18
C TRP A 368 -8.90 -14.30 8.53
N ILE A 369 -9.57 -15.04 7.65
CA ILE A 369 -10.95 -15.52 7.87
C ILE A 369 -11.04 -16.41 9.11
N LEU A 370 -10.08 -17.30 9.33
CA LEU A 370 -10.11 -18.26 10.43
C LEU A 370 -9.70 -17.66 11.78
N THR A 371 -8.81 -16.67 11.78
CA THR A 371 -8.24 -16.08 13.01
C THR A 371 -8.74 -14.68 13.32
N GLY A 372 -9.47 -14.06 12.38
CA GLY A 372 -10.01 -12.69 12.51
C GLY A 372 -8.99 -11.59 12.19
N ARG A 373 -7.76 -11.92 11.80
CA ARG A 373 -6.72 -10.95 11.43
C ARG A 373 -5.70 -11.51 10.43
N PRO A 374 -5.07 -10.68 9.59
CA PRO A 374 -3.98 -11.11 8.74
C PRO A 374 -2.70 -11.33 9.57
N ASP A 375 -1.80 -12.21 9.08
CA ASP A 375 -0.49 -12.49 9.66
C ASP A 375 0.66 -11.85 8.88
N VAL A 376 0.34 -10.97 7.94
CA VAL A 376 1.27 -10.20 7.11
C VAL A 376 0.87 -8.74 7.10
N ASP A 377 1.75 -7.86 6.70
CA ASP A 377 1.40 -6.46 6.41
C ASP A 377 0.39 -6.39 5.28
N ILE A 378 -0.81 -5.91 5.60
CA ILE A 378 -1.92 -5.78 4.67
C ILE A 378 -2.23 -4.31 4.33
N THR A 379 -1.56 -3.36 4.96
CA THR A 379 -1.90 -1.93 4.86
C THR A 379 -1.94 -1.42 3.43
N GLY A 380 -0.99 -1.88 2.58
CA GLY A 380 -0.94 -1.55 1.16
C GLY A 380 -1.96 -2.29 0.28
N PHE A 381 -2.62 -3.34 0.78
CA PHE A 381 -3.54 -4.18 0.01
C PHE A 381 -4.98 -4.10 0.50
N ASN A 382 -5.21 -3.63 1.74
CA ASN A 382 -6.52 -3.63 2.36
C ASN A 382 -7.52 -2.78 1.55
N ILE A 383 -8.71 -3.33 1.33
CA ILE A 383 -9.80 -2.66 0.60
C ILE A 383 -10.17 -1.30 1.18
N ASP A 384 -9.97 -1.09 2.47
CA ASP A 384 -10.32 0.15 3.17
C ASP A 384 -9.40 1.35 2.86
N ARG A 385 -8.25 1.14 2.15
CA ARG A 385 -7.43 2.23 1.62
C ARG A 385 -8.11 2.98 0.46
N LEU A 386 -9.09 2.36 -0.21
CA LEU A 386 -9.72 2.86 -1.43
C LEU A 386 -11.01 3.62 -1.12
N HIS A 387 -11.17 4.80 -1.70
CA HIS A 387 -12.31 5.68 -1.48
C HIS A 387 -13.47 5.42 -2.46
N THR A 388 -14.69 5.77 -2.05
CA THR A 388 -15.91 5.51 -2.83
C THR A 388 -15.94 6.25 -4.19
N TYR A 389 -15.39 7.47 -4.28
CA TYR A 389 -15.32 8.22 -5.54
C TYR A 389 -14.49 7.51 -6.61
N GLN A 390 -13.54 6.65 -6.22
CA GLN A 390 -12.68 5.90 -7.15
C GLN A 390 -13.48 4.84 -7.95
N SER A 391 -14.68 4.48 -7.52
CA SER A 391 -15.60 3.65 -8.30
C SER A 391 -16.39 4.40 -9.38
N ASN A 392 -16.29 5.74 -9.43
CA ASN A 392 -16.91 6.54 -10.48
C ASN A 392 -16.42 6.10 -11.88
N PRO A 393 -17.30 5.94 -12.87
CA PRO A 393 -16.91 5.47 -14.20
C PRO A 393 -15.89 6.36 -14.90
N GLU A 394 -15.99 7.69 -14.74
CA GLU A 394 -15.06 8.63 -15.35
C GLU A 394 -13.68 8.52 -14.68
N TYR A 395 -13.63 8.46 -13.36
CA TYR A 395 -12.38 8.23 -12.63
C TYR A 395 -11.70 6.93 -13.07
N ARG A 396 -12.43 5.81 -13.08
CA ARG A 396 -11.89 4.50 -13.47
C ARG A 396 -11.36 4.52 -14.90
N ARG A 397 -12.13 5.09 -15.85
CA ARG A 397 -11.71 5.22 -17.25
C ARG A 397 -10.41 6.01 -17.37
N THR A 398 -10.30 7.14 -16.67
CA THR A 398 -9.16 8.04 -16.74
C THR A 398 -7.93 7.45 -16.07
N ARG A 399 -8.07 6.88 -14.87
CA ARG A 399 -6.96 6.32 -14.09
C ARG A 399 -6.37 5.07 -14.72
N THR A 400 -7.20 4.18 -15.25
CA THR A 400 -6.76 2.89 -15.78
C THR A 400 -5.85 3.03 -17.00
N VAL A 401 -5.93 4.13 -17.73
CA VAL A 401 -5.07 4.40 -18.89
C VAL A 401 -3.57 4.29 -18.54
N GLU A 402 -3.16 4.76 -17.36
CA GLU A 402 -1.74 4.65 -16.92
C GLU A 402 -1.43 3.38 -16.11
N SER A 403 -2.47 2.71 -15.56
CA SER A 403 -2.26 1.65 -14.56
C SER A 403 -1.49 0.44 -15.12
N LEU A 404 -1.85 -0.07 -16.30
CA LEU A 404 -1.18 -1.23 -16.89
C LEU A 404 0.31 -0.93 -17.18
N GLY A 405 0.61 0.20 -17.77
CA GLY A 405 1.97 0.59 -18.13
C GLY A 405 2.88 0.81 -16.92
N MET A 406 2.31 1.16 -15.77
CA MET A 406 3.07 1.34 -14.54
C MET A 406 3.74 0.04 -14.06
N VAL A 407 3.27 -1.14 -14.47
CA VAL A 407 3.92 -2.42 -14.13
C VAL A 407 5.35 -2.46 -14.65
N TYR A 408 5.63 -1.90 -15.85
CA TYR A 408 6.94 -1.91 -16.49
C TYR A 408 7.66 -0.55 -16.48
N GLN A 409 7.07 0.48 -15.90
CA GLN A 409 7.78 1.75 -15.71
C GLN A 409 8.82 1.63 -14.59
N CYS A 410 9.88 2.44 -14.65
CA CYS A 410 10.81 2.57 -13.54
C CYS A 410 10.07 3.13 -12.31
N HIS A 411 10.15 2.43 -11.17
CA HIS A 411 9.39 2.75 -9.96
C HIS A 411 10.11 3.79 -9.09
N TYR A 412 10.38 4.95 -9.67
CA TYR A 412 10.98 6.05 -8.90
C TYR A 412 10.15 6.38 -7.66
N PRO A 413 10.77 6.51 -6.48
CA PRO A 413 10.06 6.74 -5.22
C PRO A 413 9.34 8.09 -5.16
N THR A 414 9.70 9.01 -6.08
CA THR A 414 9.11 10.34 -6.18
C THR A 414 8.07 10.47 -7.29
N ARG A 415 7.77 9.38 -7.99
CA ARG A 415 6.75 9.36 -9.03
C ARG A 415 5.37 9.59 -8.43
N SER A 416 4.60 10.45 -9.06
CA SER A 416 3.18 10.69 -8.75
C SER A 416 2.30 10.18 -9.89
N LEU A 417 1.08 9.77 -9.55
CA LEU A 417 0.06 9.46 -10.55
C LEU A 417 -0.31 10.71 -11.35
N LEU A 418 -0.41 10.58 -12.67
CA LEU A 418 -0.58 11.72 -13.58
C LEU A 418 -2.03 11.89 -14.05
N THR A 419 -2.82 10.82 -14.04
CA THR A 419 -4.22 10.83 -14.51
C THR A 419 -5.20 10.98 -13.34
N ALA A 420 -6.46 11.27 -13.64
CA ALA A 420 -7.54 11.46 -12.68
C ALA A 420 -7.19 12.43 -11.53
N ARG A 421 -6.46 13.50 -11.88
CA ARG A 421 -6.03 14.57 -10.97
C ARG A 421 -7.17 15.55 -10.67
N GLY A 422 -7.07 16.26 -9.56
CA GLY A 422 -8.04 17.27 -9.17
C GLY A 422 -9.33 16.71 -8.57
N ALA A 423 -9.37 15.43 -8.18
CA ALA A 423 -10.56 14.79 -7.62
C ALA A 423 -10.98 15.40 -6.28
N LYS A 424 -10.01 15.75 -5.43
CA LYS A 424 -10.23 16.44 -4.16
C LYS A 424 -9.23 17.61 -4.04
N LYS A 425 -9.73 18.78 -3.67
CA LYS A 425 -8.92 19.98 -3.43
C LYS A 425 -9.26 20.56 -2.07
N SER A 426 -8.26 21.08 -1.37
CA SER A 426 -8.51 21.84 -0.16
C SER A 426 -9.10 23.22 -0.48
N ALA A 427 -9.75 23.86 0.49
CA ALA A 427 -10.31 25.19 0.33
C ALA A 427 -9.26 26.27 0.00
N ILE A 428 -8.00 26.01 0.33
CA ILE A 428 -6.89 26.95 0.06
C ILE A 428 -6.05 26.55 -1.16
N TYR A 429 -6.45 25.51 -1.92
CA TYR A 429 -5.71 25.00 -3.06
C TYR A 429 -5.27 26.10 -4.04
N ASP A 430 -6.20 26.98 -4.46
CA ASP A 430 -5.89 28.04 -5.44
C ASP A 430 -4.89 29.07 -4.88
N ARG A 431 -4.91 29.30 -3.57
CA ARG A 431 -3.91 30.13 -2.88
C ARG A 431 -2.52 29.52 -2.93
N LEU A 432 -2.43 28.21 -2.73
CA LEU A 432 -1.18 27.46 -2.80
C LEU A 432 -0.66 27.37 -4.24
N ALA A 433 -1.54 27.16 -5.20
CA ALA A 433 -1.21 27.17 -6.63
C ALA A 433 -0.64 28.55 -7.06
N ALA A 434 -1.23 29.65 -6.59
CA ALA A 434 -0.72 30.99 -6.82
C ALA A 434 0.66 31.22 -6.18
N ARG A 435 1.01 30.48 -5.14
CA ARG A 435 2.34 30.43 -4.50
C ARG A 435 3.29 29.44 -5.17
N ARG A 436 2.92 28.88 -6.34
CA ARG A 436 3.73 27.98 -7.15
C ARG A 436 4.00 26.62 -6.49
N ALA A 437 2.99 26.09 -5.77
CA ALA A 437 3.05 24.72 -5.27
C ALA A 437 3.09 23.71 -6.42
N PHE A 438 3.96 22.72 -6.32
CA PHE A 438 3.82 21.47 -7.05
C PHE A 438 2.91 20.53 -6.25
N PHE A 439 1.89 19.99 -6.89
CA PHE A 439 0.93 19.09 -6.24
C PHE A 439 1.13 17.64 -6.65
N ARG A 440 0.99 16.73 -5.68
CA ARG A 440 0.91 15.30 -5.93
C ARG A 440 -0.41 14.73 -5.44
N ASP A 441 -0.77 13.55 -5.92
CA ASP A 441 -1.91 12.80 -5.41
C ASP A 441 -1.61 12.29 -3.99
N VAL A 442 -2.49 12.60 -3.04
CA VAL A 442 -2.45 12.17 -1.64
C VAL A 442 -3.83 11.62 -1.30
N SER A 443 -4.02 10.32 -1.45
CA SER A 443 -5.33 9.66 -1.24
C SER A 443 -6.47 10.38 -2.00
N GLY A 444 -6.16 10.85 -3.20
CA GLY A 444 -7.05 11.61 -4.09
C GLY A 444 -7.10 13.11 -3.85
N TRP A 445 -6.45 13.63 -2.83
CA TRP A 445 -6.28 15.06 -2.62
C TRP A 445 -5.09 15.60 -3.41
N GLU A 446 -5.20 16.84 -3.86
CA GLU A 446 -4.08 17.60 -4.39
C GLU A 446 -3.25 18.14 -3.21
N GLY A 447 -2.26 17.38 -2.77
CA GLY A 447 -1.35 17.80 -1.69
C GLY A 447 -0.17 18.60 -2.21
N ALA A 448 0.12 19.76 -1.63
CA ALA A 448 1.30 20.54 -1.96
C ALA A 448 2.57 19.79 -1.51
N ASP A 449 3.42 19.42 -2.47
CA ASP A 449 4.61 18.59 -2.22
C ASP A 449 5.87 19.43 -1.97
N TRP A 450 6.04 20.50 -2.73
CA TRP A 450 7.09 21.51 -2.59
C TRP A 450 6.70 22.81 -3.34
N TYR A 451 7.44 23.91 -3.11
CA TYR A 451 7.16 25.22 -3.71
C TYR A 451 8.31 25.72 -4.56
N ALA A 452 8.00 26.05 -5.82
CA ALA A 452 8.97 26.62 -6.74
C ALA A 452 9.23 28.11 -6.42
N PRO A 453 10.50 28.57 -6.48
CA PRO A 453 10.80 29.99 -6.39
C PRO A 453 10.31 30.76 -7.62
N GLU A 454 10.36 32.08 -7.55
CA GLU A 454 10.03 32.95 -8.69
C GLU A 454 10.89 32.60 -9.91
N GLY A 455 10.28 32.57 -11.09
CA GLY A 455 10.95 32.21 -12.34
C GLY A 455 11.10 30.71 -12.62
N VAL A 456 10.85 29.83 -11.65
CA VAL A 456 10.91 28.37 -11.81
C VAL A 456 9.51 27.77 -11.99
N SER A 457 9.31 26.89 -12.96
CA SER A 457 8.07 26.16 -13.12
C SER A 457 7.91 25.07 -12.03
N PRO A 458 6.75 24.95 -11.38
CA PRO A 458 6.47 23.85 -10.44
C PRO A 458 6.16 22.55 -11.20
N THR A 459 7.15 22.02 -11.89
CA THR A 459 7.05 20.76 -12.68
C THR A 459 8.18 19.83 -12.30
N VAL A 460 7.98 18.55 -12.52
CA VAL A 460 8.99 17.51 -12.36
C VAL A 460 9.40 17.02 -13.76
N GLU A 461 10.60 17.34 -14.16
CA GLU A 461 11.19 16.90 -15.43
C GLU A 461 12.31 15.89 -15.12
N GLY A 462 12.28 14.76 -15.81
CA GLY A 462 13.36 13.78 -15.74
C GLY A 462 13.52 13.14 -14.35
N LEU A 463 12.62 12.24 -13.96
CA LEU A 463 12.78 11.46 -12.73
C LEU A 463 14.09 10.65 -12.76
N SER A 464 14.73 10.54 -11.61
CA SER A 464 15.91 9.70 -11.37
C SER A 464 15.95 9.19 -9.93
N TRP A 465 16.87 8.30 -9.62
CA TRP A 465 17.14 7.82 -8.24
C TRP A 465 18.01 8.79 -7.43
N GLY A 466 18.61 9.79 -8.08
CA GLY A 466 19.43 10.82 -7.46
C GLY A 466 18.63 12.04 -6.97
N ARG A 467 19.38 13.08 -6.59
CA ARG A 467 18.83 14.38 -6.20
C ARG A 467 18.11 15.03 -7.37
N GLN A 468 16.85 15.34 -7.17
CA GLN A 468 15.97 15.96 -8.16
C GLN A 468 16.22 17.47 -8.26
N SER A 469 15.71 18.10 -9.33
CA SER A 469 15.81 19.55 -9.56
C SER A 469 15.21 20.39 -8.41
N TRP A 470 14.22 19.86 -7.72
CA TRP A 470 13.54 20.51 -6.58
C TRP A 470 14.24 20.27 -5.23
N PHE A 471 15.34 19.52 -5.16
CA PHE A 471 16.07 19.25 -3.91
C PHE A 471 16.52 20.50 -3.16
N PRO A 472 17.02 21.60 -3.81
CA PRO A 472 17.34 22.87 -3.14
C PRO A 472 16.11 23.57 -2.54
N TYR A 473 14.95 23.44 -3.17
CA TYR A 473 13.71 24.07 -2.70
C TYR A 473 13.17 23.33 -1.48
N TRP A 474 13.20 22.00 -1.51
CA TRP A 474 12.93 21.15 -0.36
C TRP A 474 13.83 21.50 0.83
N LYS A 475 15.14 21.67 0.60
CA LYS A 475 16.07 22.14 1.65
C LYS A 475 15.66 23.47 2.24
N ALA A 476 15.32 24.45 1.40
CA ALA A 476 14.92 25.79 1.85
C ALA A 476 13.64 25.78 2.70
N GLU A 477 12.69 24.90 2.41
CA GLU A 477 11.48 24.70 3.21
C GLU A 477 11.80 24.02 4.56
N HIS A 478 12.69 23.04 4.55
CA HIS A 478 13.17 22.38 5.76
C HIS A 478 13.88 23.38 6.69
N ASP A 479 14.83 24.15 6.16
CA ASP A 479 15.57 25.16 6.93
C ASP A 479 14.62 26.23 7.49
N ALA A 480 13.66 26.71 6.68
CA ALA A 480 12.66 27.67 7.13
C ALA A 480 11.81 27.14 8.32
N THR A 481 11.56 25.83 8.36
CA THR A 481 10.85 25.21 9.48
C THR A 481 11.72 25.17 10.73
N ARG A 482 13.02 24.85 10.59
CA ARG A 482 13.97 24.75 11.72
C ARG A 482 14.34 26.13 12.30
N GLU A 483 14.38 27.18 11.49
CA GLU A 483 14.93 28.50 11.86
C GLU A 483 13.87 29.59 11.95
N GLY A 484 12.74 29.44 11.29
CA GLY A 484 11.72 30.47 11.14
C GLY A 484 10.30 30.03 11.47
N VAL A 485 9.41 30.20 10.51
CA VAL A 485 8.01 29.75 10.59
C VAL A 485 7.50 29.37 9.20
N ILE A 486 6.76 28.25 9.15
CA ILE A 486 6.11 27.80 7.92
C ILE A 486 4.61 27.65 8.08
N LEU A 487 3.91 27.71 6.92
CA LEU A 487 2.53 27.29 6.76
C LEU A 487 2.48 26.06 5.86
N MET A 488 1.75 25.05 6.30
CA MET A 488 1.56 23.80 5.56
C MET A 488 0.08 23.43 5.53
N ASP A 489 -0.44 23.09 4.35
CA ASP A 489 -1.79 22.54 4.18
C ASP A 489 -1.80 21.04 4.46
N MET A 490 -2.53 20.65 5.50
CA MET A 490 -2.72 19.26 5.90
C MET A 490 -4.20 18.85 5.87
N SER A 491 -5.00 19.53 5.04
CA SER A 491 -6.46 19.33 4.98
C SER A 491 -6.87 17.92 4.55
N PHE A 492 -5.98 17.15 3.94
CA PHE A 492 -6.19 15.75 3.57
C PHE A 492 -6.15 14.76 4.75
N MET A 493 -5.58 15.15 5.90
CA MET A 493 -5.59 14.31 7.12
C MET A 493 -7.02 13.96 7.51
N ALA A 494 -7.24 12.68 7.90
CA ALA A 494 -8.55 12.21 8.31
C ALA A 494 -8.96 12.84 9.65
N LYS A 495 -10.17 13.40 9.70
CA LYS A 495 -10.74 14.06 10.89
C LYS A 495 -12.12 13.51 11.18
N PHE A 496 -12.32 13.08 12.43
CA PHE A 496 -13.60 12.55 12.87
C PHE A 496 -14.05 13.25 14.15
N LEU A 497 -15.34 13.54 14.20
CA LEU A 497 -16.02 13.97 15.40
C LEU A 497 -16.76 12.76 15.99
N VAL A 498 -16.46 12.45 17.24
CA VAL A 498 -17.13 11.37 17.98
C VAL A 498 -17.91 11.99 19.13
N GLU A 499 -19.23 11.82 19.12
CA GLU A 499 -20.14 12.51 20.03
C GLU A 499 -21.09 11.54 20.72
N GLY A 500 -21.50 11.90 21.92
CA GLY A 500 -22.50 11.19 22.73
C GLY A 500 -21.97 10.77 24.09
N ARG A 501 -22.90 10.54 25.03
CA ARG A 501 -22.54 10.22 26.43
C ARG A 501 -21.65 9.01 26.61
N ASP A 502 -21.60 8.09 25.64
CA ASP A 502 -20.72 6.91 25.63
C ASP A 502 -19.45 7.08 24.79
N ALA A 503 -19.25 8.22 24.12
CA ALA A 503 -18.13 8.46 23.21
C ALA A 503 -16.76 8.26 23.90
N GLY A 504 -16.58 8.84 25.10
CA GLY A 504 -15.37 8.66 25.89
C GLY A 504 -15.10 7.20 26.24
N ARG A 505 -16.13 6.45 26.66
CA ARG A 505 -16.01 5.02 26.98
C ARG A 505 -15.61 4.19 25.76
N VAL A 506 -16.24 4.44 24.61
CA VAL A 506 -15.95 3.71 23.36
C VAL A 506 -14.52 3.99 22.90
N LEU A 507 -14.15 5.25 22.76
CA LEU A 507 -12.81 5.63 22.35
C LEU A 507 -11.73 5.14 23.33
N ASN A 508 -12.01 5.22 24.63
CA ASN A 508 -11.07 4.77 25.64
C ASN A 508 -10.88 3.25 25.62
N HIS A 509 -11.89 2.48 25.23
CA HIS A 509 -11.79 1.02 25.07
C HIS A 509 -10.86 0.62 23.92
N ILE A 510 -10.91 1.30 22.78
CA ILE A 510 -10.06 0.98 21.60
C ILE A 510 -8.68 1.64 21.63
N SER A 511 -8.46 2.64 22.48
CA SER A 511 -7.21 3.37 22.61
C SER A 511 -6.27 2.72 23.65
N ALA A 512 -5.02 2.52 23.30
CA ALA A 512 -4.02 1.99 24.22
C ALA A 512 -3.67 2.98 25.35
N ASN A 513 -3.80 4.29 25.09
CA ASN A 513 -3.66 5.34 26.08
C ASN A 513 -5.02 5.73 26.72
N ASN A 514 -5.00 6.50 27.78
CA ASN A 514 -6.21 7.08 28.37
C ASN A 514 -6.59 8.37 27.60
N VAL A 515 -7.67 8.31 26.82
CA VAL A 515 -8.17 9.43 26.03
C VAL A 515 -9.33 10.18 26.68
N ASP A 516 -9.85 9.68 27.80
CA ASP A 516 -10.93 10.29 28.55
C ASP A 516 -10.41 11.07 29.76
N GLY A 517 -9.47 11.98 29.48
CA GLY A 517 -8.87 12.90 30.44
C GLY A 517 -9.63 14.23 30.55
N PRO A 518 -9.00 15.31 31.01
CA PRO A 518 -9.59 16.65 31.05
C PRO A 518 -9.94 17.17 29.63
N ALA A 519 -11.00 17.99 29.53
CA ALA A 519 -11.33 18.72 28.31
C ALA A 519 -10.16 19.60 27.86
N GLY A 520 -9.95 19.71 26.57
CA GLY A 520 -8.81 20.41 25.95
C GLY A 520 -7.52 19.58 25.90
N LEU A 521 -7.46 18.35 26.44
CA LEU A 521 -6.26 17.52 26.37
C LEU A 521 -6.19 16.74 25.04
N ILE A 522 -5.01 16.80 24.39
CA ILE A 522 -4.66 15.96 23.23
C ILE A 522 -3.92 14.73 23.74
N THR A 523 -4.40 13.55 23.39
CA THR A 523 -3.78 12.28 23.71
C THR A 523 -3.30 11.59 22.43
N TYR A 524 -1.99 11.38 22.33
CA TYR A 524 -1.40 10.50 21.33
C TYR A 524 -1.57 9.05 21.75
N THR A 525 -2.12 8.23 20.89
CA THR A 525 -2.46 6.84 21.20
C THR A 525 -2.42 5.97 19.96
N GLN A 526 -2.19 4.67 20.18
CA GLN A 526 -2.37 3.64 19.17
C GLN A 526 -3.65 2.86 19.43
N TRP A 527 -4.26 2.40 18.35
CA TRP A 527 -5.29 1.37 18.42
C TRP A 527 -4.67 0.03 18.08
N LEU A 528 -5.08 -1.01 18.80
CA LEU A 528 -4.53 -2.34 18.70
C LEU A 528 -5.65 -3.35 18.43
N ASN A 529 -5.30 -4.43 17.71
CA ASN A 529 -6.18 -5.59 17.66
C ASN A 529 -6.02 -6.49 18.89
N ALA A 530 -6.82 -7.54 19.00
CA ALA A 530 -6.77 -8.47 20.12
C ALA A 530 -5.41 -9.16 20.29
N GLY A 531 -4.59 -9.24 19.24
CA GLY A 531 -3.22 -9.76 19.27
C GLY A 531 -2.18 -8.77 19.73
N GLY A 532 -2.56 -7.52 20.06
CA GLY A 532 -1.64 -6.47 20.54
C GLY A 532 -0.78 -5.85 19.45
N THR A 533 -1.10 -6.06 18.17
CA THR A 533 -0.47 -5.39 17.04
C THR A 533 -1.27 -4.16 16.60
N LEU A 534 -0.60 -3.25 15.88
CA LEU A 534 -1.13 -1.94 15.55
C LEU A 534 -2.28 -2.02 14.53
N GLU A 535 -3.30 -1.18 14.74
CA GLU A 535 -4.37 -0.92 13.78
C GLU A 535 -4.43 0.56 13.38
N ALA A 536 -3.96 1.45 14.23
CA ALA A 536 -3.84 2.87 13.94
C ALA A 536 -2.84 3.55 14.87
N ASP A 537 -2.30 4.66 14.39
CA ASP A 537 -1.45 5.60 15.11
C ASP A 537 -2.03 7.00 14.91
N LEU A 538 -2.54 7.63 16.01
CA LEU A 538 -3.41 8.78 15.90
C LEU A 538 -3.46 9.64 17.16
N THR A 539 -4.13 10.79 17.06
CA THR A 539 -4.43 11.65 18.21
C THR A 539 -5.92 11.71 18.48
N VAL A 540 -6.28 11.72 19.76
CA VAL A 540 -7.63 11.98 20.27
C VAL A 540 -7.59 13.21 21.14
N THR A 541 -8.38 14.22 20.79
CA THR A 541 -8.58 15.43 21.60
C THR A 541 -9.94 15.38 22.24
N LYS A 542 -10.01 15.42 23.57
CA LYS A 542 -11.27 15.59 24.27
C LYS A 542 -11.69 17.06 24.21
N LEU A 543 -12.76 17.39 23.51
CA LEU A 543 -13.28 18.76 23.41
C LEU A 543 -14.11 19.13 24.63
N ASP A 544 -15.00 18.25 25.05
CA ASP A 544 -15.77 18.30 26.28
C ASP A 544 -16.19 16.88 26.73
N ASP A 545 -17.10 16.74 27.65
CA ASP A 545 -17.42 15.46 28.30
C ASP A 545 -17.99 14.40 27.34
N ASP A 546 -18.63 14.83 26.27
CA ASP A 546 -19.28 13.95 25.29
C ASP A 546 -18.85 14.19 23.83
N ARG A 547 -17.76 14.95 23.63
CA ARG A 547 -17.25 15.30 22.28
C ARG A 547 -15.75 15.13 22.17
N PHE A 548 -15.35 14.39 21.13
CA PHE A 548 -13.96 14.04 20.87
C PHE A 548 -13.60 14.30 19.42
N TRP A 549 -12.39 14.81 19.19
CA TRP A 549 -11.80 15.04 17.88
C TRP A 549 -10.70 14.04 17.64
N VAL A 550 -10.84 13.22 16.58
CA VAL A 550 -9.87 12.17 16.23
C VAL A 550 -9.21 12.56 14.92
N VAL A 551 -7.87 12.55 14.89
CA VAL A 551 -7.08 12.85 13.70
C VAL A 551 -6.15 11.69 13.39
N ALA A 552 -6.20 11.19 12.14
CA ALA A 552 -5.39 10.09 11.65
C ALA A 552 -4.80 10.42 10.26
N SER A 553 -3.88 9.57 9.78
CA SER A 553 -3.33 9.71 8.43
C SER A 553 -4.41 9.54 7.36
N ASP A 554 -4.20 10.16 6.21
CA ASP A 554 -5.07 10.04 5.04
C ASP A 554 -5.16 8.61 4.52
N THR A 555 -4.08 7.86 4.56
CA THR A 555 -4.03 6.45 4.16
C THR A 555 -4.87 5.54 5.04
N ALA A 556 -5.00 5.86 6.33
CA ALA A 556 -5.80 5.11 7.31
C ALA A 556 -7.26 5.62 7.44
N HIS A 557 -7.69 6.59 6.63
CA HIS A 557 -8.99 7.28 6.77
C HIS A 557 -10.17 6.31 6.93
N ARG A 558 -10.39 5.43 5.95
CA ARG A 558 -11.52 4.49 6.00
C ARG A 558 -11.32 3.37 7.02
N HIS A 559 -10.07 2.96 7.23
CA HIS A 559 -9.72 1.96 8.25
C HIS A 559 -10.10 2.45 9.65
N VAL A 560 -9.65 3.65 10.02
CA VAL A 560 -9.95 4.29 11.32
C VAL A 560 -11.46 4.48 11.52
N HIS A 561 -12.16 4.97 10.50
CA HIS A 561 -13.62 5.09 10.55
C HIS A 561 -14.33 3.74 10.78
N THR A 562 -13.88 2.73 10.04
CA THR A 562 -14.43 1.36 10.13
C THR A 562 -14.14 0.75 11.49
N TRP A 563 -12.92 0.94 12.01
CA TRP A 563 -12.52 0.44 13.33
C TRP A 563 -13.39 1.01 14.45
N MET A 564 -13.59 2.33 14.49
CA MET A 564 -14.51 2.97 15.43
C MET A 564 -15.93 2.38 15.35
N ARG A 565 -16.48 2.29 14.15
CA ARG A 565 -17.85 1.79 13.93
C ARG A 565 -18.02 0.33 14.34
N ARG A 566 -17.01 -0.52 14.11
CA ARG A 566 -17.07 -1.95 14.47
C ARG A 566 -16.95 -2.17 15.97
N HIS A 567 -16.24 -1.29 16.67
CA HIS A 567 -16.04 -1.37 18.12
C HIS A 567 -17.00 -0.47 18.91
N THR A 568 -17.97 0.17 18.28
CA THR A 568 -19.07 0.86 18.94
C THR A 568 -20.21 -0.14 19.15
N PRO A 569 -20.52 -0.52 20.40
CA PRO A 569 -21.66 -1.40 20.69
C PRO A 569 -22.98 -0.84 20.16
N ASP A 570 -23.90 -1.70 19.73
CA ASP A 570 -25.18 -1.27 19.14
C ASP A 570 -26.06 -0.49 20.11
N ASP A 571 -25.90 -0.70 21.43
CA ASP A 571 -26.60 0.00 22.50
C ASP A 571 -25.89 1.26 23.02
N ALA A 572 -24.68 1.56 22.48
CA ALA A 572 -23.93 2.74 22.88
C ALA A 572 -24.50 4.01 22.26
N HIS A 573 -24.67 5.05 23.08
CA HIS A 573 -24.97 6.38 22.61
C HIS A 573 -23.67 7.11 22.21
N ALA A 574 -23.09 6.68 21.08
CA ALA A 574 -21.89 7.27 20.51
C ALA A 574 -21.99 7.26 18.97
N TRP A 575 -21.72 8.38 18.35
CA TRP A 575 -21.79 8.57 16.90
C TRP A 575 -20.46 9.04 16.36
N VAL A 576 -20.03 8.46 15.25
CA VAL A 576 -18.80 8.83 14.54
C VAL A 576 -19.20 9.57 13.27
N THR A 577 -18.79 10.81 13.13
CA THR A 577 -19.00 11.65 11.95
C THR A 577 -17.66 11.94 11.29
N ASP A 578 -17.53 11.58 10.01
CA ASP A 578 -16.39 12.01 9.18
C ASP A 578 -16.55 13.49 8.85
N VAL A 579 -15.68 14.32 9.39
CA VAL A 579 -15.67 15.78 9.18
C VAL A 579 -14.47 16.24 8.39
N THR A 580 -13.76 15.33 7.73
CA THR A 580 -12.54 15.60 6.97
C THR A 580 -12.73 16.76 5.97
N SER A 581 -13.79 16.73 5.19
CA SER A 581 -14.09 17.77 4.20
C SER A 581 -14.73 19.03 4.80
N GLY A 582 -15.19 18.97 6.04
CA GLY A 582 -15.81 20.11 6.74
C GLY A 582 -14.81 21.08 7.33
N TYR A 583 -13.55 20.67 7.46
CA TYR A 583 -12.49 21.48 8.08
C TYR A 583 -11.20 21.42 7.28
N ALA A 584 -10.70 22.59 6.91
CA ALA A 584 -9.31 22.72 6.48
C ALA A 584 -8.38 22.55 7.69
N GLN A 585 -7.23 21.92 7.48
CA GLN A 585 -6.18 21.83 8.48
C GLN A 585 -4.96 22.63 8.01
N ILE A 586 -4.67 23.71 8.70
CA ILE A 586 -3.54 24.60 8.41
C ILE A 586 -2.55 24.49 9.56
N ASN A 587 -1.34 23.99 9.27
CA ASN A 587 -0.28 23.84 10.25
C ASN A 587 0.66 25.05 10.19
N ILE A 588 0.89 25.68 11.35
CA ILE A 588 1.85 26.77 11.54
C ILE A 588 2.96 26.24 12.44
N GLN A 589 4.16 26.04 11.89
CA GLN A 589 5.23 25.32 12.56
C GLN A 589 6.55 26.10 12.47
N GLY A 590 7.41 25.92 13.46
CA GLY A 590 8.73 26.53 13.55
C GLY A 590 8.89 27.42 14.81
N PRO A 591 10.12 27.81 15.19
CA PRO A 591 10.40 28.56 16.42
C PRO A 591 9.68 29.92 16.49
N ARG A 592 9.35 30.52 15.35
CA ARG A 592 8.61 31.80 15.30
C ARG A 592 7.09 31.61 15.12
N SER A 593 6.58 30.38 15.21
CA SER A 593 5.14 30.10 15.04
C SER A 593 4.27 30.80 16.07
N ARG A 594 4.71 30.87 17.34
CA ARG A 594 3.98 31.61 18.39
C ARG A 594 3.91 33.11 18.11
N GLU A 595 5.01 33.71 17.65
CA GLU A 595 5.05 35.14 17.26
C GLU A 595 4.01 35.45 16.17
N LEU A 596 3.96 34.61 15.15
CA LEU A 596 2.96 34.73 14.09
C LEU A 596 1.53 34.56 14.64
N MET A 597 1.30 33.48 15.36
CA MET A 597 -0.04 33.13 15.87
C MET A 597 -0.55 34.21 16.83
N GLN A 598 0.28 34.70 17.75
CA GLN A 598 -0.10 35.80 18.68
C GLN A 598 -0.46 37.11 17.97
N SER A 599 0.08 37.29 16.77
CA SER A 599 -0.21 38.52 15.99
C SER A 599 -1.59 38.50 15.30
N VAL A 600 -2.28 37.36 15.23
CA VAL A 600 -3.56 37.17 14.55
C VAL A 600 -4.72 36.83 15.48
N THR A 601 -4.45 36.62 16.76
CA THR A 601 -5.47 36.32 17.80
C THR A 601 -5.21 37.15 19.05
N SER A 602 -6.25 37.43 19.82
CA SER A 602 -6.18 38.07 21.13
C SER A 602 -5.95 37.08 22.29
N GLU A 603 -6.06 35.79 21.99
CA GLU A 603 -5.85 34.73 22.99
C GLU A 603 -4.38 34.65 23.41
N ASP A 604 -4.12 34.37 24.70
CA ASP A 604 -2.77 34.15 25.21
C ASP A 604 -2.26 32.77 24.79
N LEU A 605 -1.20 32.76 23.96
CA LEU A 605 -0.56 31.55 23.45
C LEU A 605 0.77 31.23 24.17
N SER A 606 1.02 31.82 25.35
CA SER A 606 2.16 31.50 26.19
C SER A 606 2.17 30.02 26.61
N ASN A 607 3.29 29.52 27.09
CA ASN A 607 3.39 28.15 27.59
C ASN A 607 2.49 27.87 28.79
N GLU A 608 2.28 28.89 29.61
CA GLU A 608 1.45 28.86 30.82
C GLU A 608 -0.04 28.78 30.46
N ALA A 609 -0.47 29.61 29.52
CA ALA A 609 -1.87 29.68 29.10
C ALA A 609 -2.27 28.61 28.11
N PHE A 610 -1.35 28.18 27.23
CA PHE A 610 -1.59 27.19 26.18
C PHE A 610 -0.46 26.16 26.11
N PRO A 611 -0.38 25.24 27.09
CA PRO A 611 0.71 24.26 27.17
C PRO A 611 0.69 23.24 26.01
N PHE A 612 1.84 22.61 25.75
CA PHE A 612 1.97 21.54 24.76
C PHE A 612 0.99 20.40 25.02
N ARG A 613 0.34 19.88 23.96
CA ARG A 613 -0.72 18.86 23.98
C ARG A 613 -2.03 19.38 24.56
N THR A 614 -2.34 20.65 24.34
CA THR A 614 -3.67 21.20 24.63
C THR A 614 -4.33 21.77 23.38
N ALA A 615 -5.64 21.86 23.41
CA ALA A 615 -6.50 22.34 22.36
C ALA A 615 -7.51 23.33 22.91
N ARG A 616 -7.84 24.36 22.15
CA ARG A 616 -8.94 25.27 22.42
C ARG A 616 -9.40 25.98 21.15
N GLU A 617 -10.62 26.52 21.17
CA GLU A 617 -11.08 27.41 20.13
C GLU A 617 -10.44 28.80 20.31
N ILE A 618 -10.01 29.40 19.20
CA ILE A 618 -9.49 30.77 19.15
C ILE A 618 -10.13 31.50 17.99
N ASP A 619 -10.20 32.85 18.12
CA ASP A 619 -10.69 33.68 17.06
C ASP A 619 -9.52 34.17 16.20
N ILE A 620 -9.62 34.03 14.88
CA ILE A 620 -8.68 34.53 13.88
C ILE A 620 -9.49 35.34 12.85
N GLY A 621 -9.47 36.66 12.96
CA GLY A 621 -10.34 37.55 12.17
C GLY A 621 -11.82 37.29 12.43
N PHE A 622 -12.55 36.78 11.42
CA PHE A 622 -13.98 36.45 11.55
C PHE A 622 -14.22 34.97 11.78
N ALA A 623 -13.15 34.16 11.81
CA ALA A 623 -13.26 32.70 11.97
C ALA A 623 -12.98 32.30 13.40
N ARG A 624 -13.74 31.32 13.87
CA ARG A 624 -13.45 30.59 15.08
C ARG A 624 -12.86 29.22 14.70
N ALA A 625 -11.60 28.99 15.08
CA ALA A 625 -10.85 27.80 14.72
C ALA A 625 -10.51 26.98 15.97
N LEU A 626 -10.60 25.66 15.88
CA LEU A 626 -9.98 24.77 16.88
C LEU A 626 -8.47 24.82 16.66
N CYS A 627 -7.76 25.38 17.62
CA CYS A 627 -6.29 25.44 17.64
C CYS A 627 -5.75 24.37 18.58
N VAL A 628 -4.88 23.53 18.07
CA VAL A 628 -4.20 22.50 18.87
C VAL A 628 -2.70 22.73 18.88
N ARG A 629 -2.08 22.65 20.04
CA ARG A 629 -0.65 22.82 20.22
C ARG A 629 0.04 21.46 20.18
N ILE A 630 0.39 21.06 18.98
CA ILE A 630 1.06 19.78 18.67
C ILE A 630 2.00 19.97 17.47
N THR A 631 2.88 19.01 17.24
CA THR A 631 3.77 19.03 16.07
C THR A 631 4.03 17.62 15.56
N TYR A 632 4.15 17.49 14.24
CA TYR A 632 4.67 16.31 13.55
C TYR A 632 6.03 16.62 12.86
N LEU A 633 6.57 17.81 13.05
CA LEU A 633 7.82 18.29 12.41
C LEU A 633 8.98 18.42 13.40
N GLY A 634 8.70 18.35 14.70
CA GLY A 634 9.71 18.43 15.76
C GLY A 634 10.08 19.83 16.18
N GLU A 635 9.30 20.85 15.79
CA GLU A 635 9.42 22.25 16.23
C GLU A 635 8.18 22.69 16.99
N LEU A 636 8.25 23.87 17.65
CA LEU A 636 7.07 24.54 18.19
C LEU A 636 6.02 24.69 17.08
N GLY A 637 4.76 24.39 17.38
CA GLY A 637 3.75 24.49 16.33
C GLY A 637 2.32 24.39 16.80
N TYR A 638 1.45 24.80 15.89
CA TYR A 638 0.01 24.82 16.03
C TYR A 638 -0.62 24.21 14.77
N GLU A 639 -1.69 23.46 14.97
CA GLU A 639 -2.58 23.02 13.90
C GLU A 639 -3.93 23.72 14.09
N LEU A 640 -4.42 24.30 13.02
CA LEU A 640 -5.70 25.02 12.98
C LEU A 640 -6.70 24.21 12.19
N TYR A 641 -7.78 23.82 12.84
CA TYR A 641 -8.93 23.22 12.17
C TYR A 641 -9.97 24.30 11.96
N VAL A 642 -10.12 24.72 10.72
CA VAL A 642 -10.93 25.86 10.32
C VAL A 642 -12.11 25.37 9.50
N PRO A 643 -13.36 25.79 9.79
CA PRO A 643 -14.48 25.50 8.89
C PRO A 643 -14.13 25.84 7.44
N THR A 644 -14.44 24.94 6.52
CA THR A 644 -13.95 25.01 5.13
C THR A 644 -14.28 26.35 4.45
N GLU A 645 -15.48 26.89 4.70
CA GLU A 645 -15.94 28.18 4.15
C GLU A 645 -15.16 29.40 4.69
N GLN A 646 -14.46 29.25 5.81
CA GLN A 646 -13.64 30.31 6.42
C GLN A 646 -12.13 30.11 6.21
N ALA A 647 -11.73 29.00 5.62
CA ALA A 647 -10.32 28.61 5.51
C ALA A 647 -9.49 29.62 4.70
N THR A 648 -10.02 30.16 3.62
CA THR A 648 -9.34 31.20 2.81
C THR A 648 -9.14 32.48 3.60
N HIS A 649 -10.13 32.89 4.40
CA HIS A 649 -10.03 34.09 5.25
C HIS A 649 -8.89 33.92 6.27
N VAL A 650 -8.84 32.76 6.96
CA VAL A 650 -7.77 32.49 7.93
C VAL A 650 -6.41 32.43 7.25
N TYR A 651 -6.31 31.76 6.11
CA TYR A 651 -5.08 31.69 5.32
C TYR A 651 -4.57 33.08 4.93
N ASP A 652 -5.45 33.95 4.40
CA ASP A 652 -5.09 35.33 3.98
C ASP A 652 -4.65 36.18 5.19
N ARG A 653 -5.28 36.04 6.36
CA ARG A 653 -4.84 36.69 7.61
C ARG A 653 -3.46 36.22 8.08
N LEU A 654 -3.23 34.90 8.08
CA LEU A 654 -1.95 34.32 8.46
C LEU A 654 -0.82 34.72 7.51
N THR A 655 -1.07 34.74 6.21
CA THR A 655 -0.05 35.10 5.22
C THR A 655 0.30 36.57 5.29
N ALA A 656 -0.69 37.47 5.44
CA ALA A 656 -0.46 38.91 5.59
C ALA A 656 0.33 39.25 6.88
N ALA A 657 0.00 38.65 8.00
CA ALA A 657 0.76 38.78 9.24
C ALA A 657 2.15 38.13 9.12
N GLY A 658 2.24 37.04 8.41
CA GLY A 658 3.44 36.22 8.20
C GLY A 658 4.56 36.93 7.44
N GLU A 659 4.23 37.93 6.58
CA GLU A 659 5.24 38.72 5.87
C GLU A 659 6.23 39.39 6.84
N LYS A 660 5.77 39.83 8.00
CA LYS A 660 6.61 40.50 9.02
C LYS A 660 7.55 39.57 9.74
N VAL A 661 7.26 38.28 9.76
CA VAL A 661 8.04 37.27 10.46
C VAL A 661 8.76 36.31 9.50
N GLY A 662 8.71 36.60 8.20
CA GLY A 662 9.36 35.76 7.18
C GLY A 662 8.70 34.41 6.98
N LEU A 663 7.37 34.34 7.07
CA LEU A 663 6.60 33.10 6.84
C LEU A 663 6.91 32.53 5.46
N ARG A 664 7.21 31.23 5.42
CA ARG A 664 7.32 30.47 4.18
C ARG A 664 6.27 29.37 4.09
N HIS A 665 5.94 28.98 2.89
CA HIS A 665 5.14 27.77 2.65
C HIS A 665 6.07 26.56 2.59
N ALA A 666 5.61 25.44 3.13
CA ALA A 666 6.34 24.18 3.05
C ALA A 666 5.38 23.04 2.66
N GLY A 667 5.91 22.11 1.88
CA GLY A 667 5.15 20.98 1.36
C GLY A 667 5.51 19.66 2.03
N LEU A 668 4.95 18.57 1.47
CA LEU A 668 5.08 17.21 2.02
C LEU A 668 6.51 16.68 1.96
N LYS A 669 7.37 17.19 1.07
CA LYS A 669 8.80 16.85 1.07
C LYS A 669 9.48 17.32 2.35
N ALA A 670 9.20 18.57 2.76
CA ALA A 670 9.71 19.10 4.02
C ALA A 670 9.16 18.32 5.23
N LEU A 671 7.86 18.00 5.25
CA LEU A 671 7.26 17.15 6.27
C LEU A 671 8.01 15.81 6.38
N ALA A 672 8.25 15.13 5.26
CA ALA A 672 8.93 13.83 5.24
C ALA A 672 10.34 13.90 5.85
N SER A 673 11.14 14.93 5.54
CA SER A 673 12.48 15.09 6.11
C SER A 673 12.43 15.46 7.60
N LEU A 674 11.57 16.39 7.98
CA LEU A 674 11.47 16.90 9.36
C LEU A 674 11.00 15.82 10.35
N ARG A 675 9.91 15.08 9.99
CA ARG A 675 9.38 14.00 10.83
C ARG A 675 10.40 12.86 10.96
N MET A 676 11.15 12.58 9.87
CA MET A 676 12.11 11.49 9.85
C MET A 676 13.32 11.79 10.74
N GLU A 677 13.82 13.03 10.77
CA GLU A 677 14.87 13.43 11.71
C GLU A 677 14.43 13.29 13.16
N LYS A 678 13.14 13.52 13.44
CA LYS A 678 12.53 13.38 14.78
C LYS A 678 12.16 11.93 15.09
N GLY A 679 12.27 11.03 14.13
CA GLY A 679 11.89 9.62 14.29
C GLY A 679 10.40 9.44 14.60
N TYR A 680 9.53 10.33 14.14
CA TYR A 680 8.09 10.18 14.26
C TYR A 680 7.56 9.12 13.28
N ARG A 681 6.64 8.29 13.78
CA ARG A 681 6.10 7.13 13.07
C ARG A 681 4.94 7.55 12.15
N ASP A 682 4.69 6.71 11.16
CA ASP A 682 3.59 6.85 10.21
C ASP A 682 3.00 5.47 9.92
N TYR A 683 1.76 5.23 10.36
CA TYR A 683 1.07 3.96 10.15
C TYR A 683 0.76 3.72 8.68
N GLY A 684 1.13 2.55 8.19
CA GLY A 684 1.05 2.17 6.78
C GLY A 684 2.32 2.49 5.98
N HIS A 685 3.36 3.04 6.64
CA HIS A 685 4.67 3.32 6.01
C HIS A 685 5.82 2.66 6.79
N ASP A 686 6.14 3.17 7.98
CA ASP A 686 7.24 2.63 8.79
C ASP A 686 6.79 1.74 9.94
N ILE A 687 5.52 1.73 10.27
CA ILE A 687 4.85 0.78 11.16
C ILE A 687 3.54 0.30 10.53
N ASP A 688 3.18 -0.95 10.80
CA ASP A 688 2.03 -1.63 10.18
C ASP A 688 1.30 -2.58 11.15
N ASN A 689 0.28 -3.27 10.64
CA ASN A 689 -0.57 -4.19 11.41
C ASN A 689 0.15 -5.45 11.94
N THR A 690 1.40 -5.69 11.58
CA THR A 690 2.19 -6.81 12.11
C THR A 690 3.06 -6.40 13.31
N ASP A 691 3.25 -5.10 13.51
CA ASP A 691 4.13 -4.58 14.54
C ASP A 691 3.42 -4.49 15.90
N SER A 692 4.11 -4.91 16.94
CA SER A 692 3.64 -4.61 18.29
C SER A 692 4.02 -3.18 18.70
N VAL A 693 3.17 -2.56 19.51
CA VAL A 693 3.38 -1.20 20.02
C VAL A 693 4.74 -1.05 20.75
N LEU A 694 5.26 -2.13 21.36
CA LEU A 694 6.55 -2.14 22.05
C LEU A 694 7.72 -2.14 21.05
N GLU A 695 7.66 -2.97 20.02
CA GLU A 695 8.68 -3.06 18.95
C GLU A 695 8.74 -1.79 18.12
N ALA A 696 7.57 -1.16 17.85
CA ALA A 696 7.49 0.15 17.22
C ALA A 696 8.08 1.30 18.06
N GLY A 697 8.47 1.03 19.32
CA GLY A 697 9.01 2.03 20.22
C GLY A 697 7.96 3.01 20.76
N LEU A 698 6.69 2.63 20.77
CA LEU A 698 5.54 3.45 21.16
C LEU A 698 4.99 3.11 22.55
N GLY A 699 5.72 2.30 23.33
CA GLY A 699 5.31 1.90 24.68
C GLY A 699 5.07 3.06 25.65
N PHE A 700 5.62 4.26 25.39
CA PHE A 700 5.38 5.46 26.19
C PHE A 700 3.94 6.01 26.03
N ALA A 701 3.27 5.66 24.95
CA ALA A 701 1.89 6.05 24.64
C ALA A 701 0.86 4.96 25.01
N VAL A 702 1.25 4.01 25.86
CA VAL A 702 0.38 2.92 26.35
C VAL A 702 0.16 3.06 27.84
N ASP A 703 -1.08 3.21 28.26
CA ASP A 703 -1.44 3.21 29.69
C ASP A 703 -1.86 1.81 30.16
N LEU A 704 -0.87 1.00 30.55
CA LEU A 704 -1.11 -0.34 31.11
C LEU A 704 -1.86 -0.33 32.45
N LYS A 705 -1.92 0.82 33.15
CA LYS A 705 -2.59 0.97 34.43
C LYS A 705 -4.05 1.40 34.29
N LYS A 706 -4.49 1.72 33.08
CA LYS A 706 -5.87 2.16 32.81
C LYS A 706 -6.89 1.14 33.38
N PRO A 707 -7.78 1.54 34.29
CA PRO A 707 -8.67 0.59 35.01
C PRO A 707 -9.61 -0.17 34.07
N ALA A 708 -10.17 0.51 33.07
CA ALA A 708 -11.07 -0.09 32.09
C ALA A 708 -10.36 -1.04 31.09
N GLY A 709 -9.01 -1.06 31.11
CA GLY A 709 -8.23 -1.77 30.09
C GLY A 709 -8.39 -1.17 28.69
N PHE A 710 -7.93 -1.91 27.70
CA PHE A 710 -8.09 -1.56 26.29
C PHE A 710 -7.96 -2.82 25.43
N LEU A 711 -8.44 -2.77 24.21
CA LEU A 711 -8.33 -3.87 23.26
C LEU A 711 -6.86 -4.21 23.00
N GLY A 712 -6.48 -5.51 23.14
CA GLY A 712 -5.10 -5.98 22.99
C GLY A 712 -4.20 -5.85 24.23
N LYS A 713 -4.70 -5.34 25.37
CA LYS A 713 -3.92 -5.15 26.60
C LYS A 713 -3.21 -6.42 27.07
N GLU A 714 -3.89 -7.55 27.06
CA GLU A 714 -3.33 -8.83 27.53
C GLU A 714 -2.15 -9.29 26.65
N ALA A 715 -2.27 -9.10 25.35
CA ALA A 715 -1.18 -9.44 24.41
C ALA A 715 0.04 -8.53 24.62
N VAL A 716 -0.16 -7.24 24.87
CA VAL A 716 0.93 -6.31 25.19
C VAL A 716 1.60 -6.69 26.52
N LEU A 717 0.82 -7.07 27.54
CA LEU A 717 1.36 -7.55 28.82
C LEU A 717 2.15 -8.85 28.66
N ALA A 718 1.62 -9.81 27.89
CA ALA A 718 2.32 -11.06 27.60
C ALA A 718 3.65 -10.80 26.86
N LYS A 719 3.65 -9.93 25.84
CA LYS A 719 4.89 -9.56 25.14
C LYS A 719 5.90 -8.89 26.05
N LYS A 720 5.45 -8.00 26.93
CA LYS A 720 6.33 -7.34 27.93
C LYS A 720 6.91 -8.35 28.92
N ALA A 721 6.11 -9.34 29.34
CA ALA A 721 6.55 -10.39 30.27
C ALA A 721 7.49 -11.40 29.62
N ALA A 722 7.46 -11.56 28.29
CA ALA A 722 8.35 -12.47 27.55
C ALA A 722 9.83 -12.06 27.58
N GLY A 723 10.15 -10.87 28.09
CA GLY A 723 11.51 -10.38 28.27
C GLY A 723 11.94 -9.28 27.33
N PRO A 724 13.24 -9.04 27.21
CA PRO A 724 13.76 -7.95 26.38
C PRO A 724 13.46 -8.19 24.91
N LEU A 725 13.17 -7.09 24.21
CA LEU A 725 12.86 -7.14 22.78
C LEU A 725 14.09 -7.50 21.94
N THR A 726 13.88 -8.41 21.01
CA THR A 726 14.86 -8.79 19.97
C THR A 726 14.53 -8.21 18.62
N ARG A 727 13.34 -7.61 18.46
CA ARG A 727 12.89 -6.88 17.27
C ARG A 727 12.48 -5.47 17.67
N ARG A 728 13.01 -4.45 16.98
CA ARG A 728 12.71 -3.04 17.29
C ARG A 728 12.87 -2.15 16.07
N LEU A 729 12.01 -1.13 15.99
CA LEU A 729 12.17 -0.02 15.06
C LEU A 729 13.24 0.94 15.56
N LEU A 730 14.30 1.13 14.76
CA LEU A 730 15.44 2.00 15.07
C LEU A 730 15.56 3.11 14.04
N GLN A 731 16.07 4.27 14.47
CA GLN A 731 16.45 5.32 13.55
C GLN A 731 17.86 5.10 13.02
N ILE A 732 18.05 5.30 11.70
CA ILE A 732 19.31 5.07 11.00
C ILE A 732 19.69 6.33 10.21
N LEU A 733 20.96 6.73 10.28
CA LEU A 733 21.55 7.82 9.50
C LEU A 733 22.77 7.31 8.74
N VAL A 734 22.77 7.43 7.43
CA VAL A 734 23.94 7.16 6.58
C VAL A 734 24.92 8.31 6.74
N LYS A 735 26.20 8.01 7.03
CA LYS A 735 27.23 9.02 7.29
C LYS A 735 27.69 9.78 6.05
N ASP A 736 27.63 9.12 4.90
CA ASP A 736 27.90 9.76 3.61
C ASP A 736 26.71 10.65 3.23
N PRO A 737 26.91 11.93 2.92
CA PRO A 737 25.82 12.83 2.57
C PRO A 737 25.26 12.65 1.15
N GLU A 738 25.93 11.89 0.29
CA GLU A 738 25.55 11.81 -1.13
C GLU A 738 24.40 10.84 -1.41
N PRO A 739 24.37 9.60 -0.88
CA PRO A 739 23.31 8.65 -1.23
C PRO A 739 21.96 9.04 -0.65
N LEU A 740 20.89 8.64 -1.37
CA LEU A 740 19.51 8.76 -0.90
C LEU A 740 18.97 7.39 -0.52
N MET A 741 18.25 7.34 0.60
CA MET A 741 17.41 6.22 1.02
C MET A 741 15.94 6.56 0.81
N PHE A 742 15.15 5.53 0.55
CA PHE A 742 13.71 5.67 0.34
C PHE A 742 12.91 4.62 1.11
N HIS A 743 13.08 3.36 0.73
CA HIS A 743 12.41 2.19 1.29
C HIS A 743 13.13 0.92 0.83
N ALA A 744 13.12 -0.10 1.68
CA ALA A 744 13.67 -1.44 1.39
C ALA A 744 15.22 -1.53 1.33
N GLU A 745 15.97 -0.48 1.64
CA GLU A 745 17.42 -0.60 1.78
C GLU A 745 17.77 -1.52 2.95
N VAL A 746 18.64 -2.50 2.69
CA VAL A 746 19.01 -3.54 3.67
C VAL A 746 19.97 -2.97 4.71
N VAL A 747 19.66 -3.21 5.97
CA VAL A 747 20.50 -2.82 7.10
C VAL A 747 21.37 -3.99 7.53
N ARG A 748 22.65 -3.73 7.70
CA ARG A 748 23.64 -4.71 8.13
C ARG A 748 24.26 -4.35 9.47
N ARG A 749 24.50 -5.38 10.25
CA ARG A 749 25.31 -5.29 11.46
C ARG A 749 26.42 -6.33 11.40
N ASP A 750 27.68 -5.86 11.51
CA ASP A 750 28.87 -6.72 11.43
C ASP A 750 28.90 -7.59 10.14
N GLY A 751 28.39 -7.03 9.04
CA GLY A 751 28.32 -7.68 7.72
C GLY A 751 27.15 -8.66 7.53
N GLN A 752 26.26 -8.81 8.54
CA GLN A 752 25.07 -9.66 8.44
C GLN A 752 23.83 -8.78 8.25
N ASP A 753 22.93 -9.20 7.38
CA ASP A 753 21.62 -8.57 7.21
C ASP A 753 20.78 -8.77 8.48
N VAL A 754 20.27 -7.66 9.04
CA VAL A 754 19.50 -7.67 10.29
C VAL A 754 18.14 -6.98 10.17
N GLY A 755 17.79 -6.51 9.00
CA GLY A 755 16.52 -5.85 8.71
C GLY A 755 16.62 -4.92 7.53
N TYR A 756 15.62 -4.09 7.36
CA TYR A 756 15.57 -3.12 6.25
C TYR A 756 14.88 -1.82 6.64
N VAL A 757 15.16 -0.79 5.87
CA VAL A 757 14.56 0.55 6.01
C VAL A 757 13.10 0.51 5.59
N ARG A 758 12.18 0.81 6.53
CA ARG A 758 10.74 0.86 6.30
C ARG A 758 10.32 2.17 5.61
N ALA A 759 10.92 3.28 6.01
CA ALA A 759 10.74 4.59 5.38
C ALA A 759 11.97 5.45 5.61
N ALA A 760 12.32 6.27 4.63
CA ALA A 760 13.45 7.19 4.72
C ALA A 760 13.20 8.52 4.01
N SER A 761 14.06 9.48 4.32
CA SER A 761 14.11 10.78 3.70
C SER A 761 15.54 11.34 3.79
N TYR A 762 15.78 12.53 3.28
CA TYR A 762 17.05 13.20 3.49
C TYR A 762 16.93 14.15 4.70
N GLY A 763 17.78 13.96 5.70
CA GLY A 763 17.84 14.80 6.88
C GLY A 763 18.79 15.98 6.67
N PHE A 764 18.28 17.13 6.31
CA PHE A 764 19.11 18.32 6.04
C PHE A 764 19.83 18.85 7.29
N THR A 765 19.19 18.74 8.45
CA THR A 765 19.83 19.10 9.73
C THR A 765 20.89 18.07 10.14
N LEU A 766 20.64 16.81 9.89
CA LEU A 766 21.54 15.70 10.21
C LEU A 766 22.64 15.49 9.14
N GLY A 767 22.48 16.04 7.94
CA GLY A 767 23.47 16.06 6.87
C GLY A 767 23.57 14.76 6.07
N GLY A 768 22.54 13.91 6.02
CA GLY A 768 22.56 12.65 5.29
C GLY A 768 21.19 11.99 5.18
N ALA A 769 21.12 10.87 4.47
CA ALA A 769 19.91 10.08 4.38
C ALA A 769 19.57 9.45 5.74
N VAL A 770 18.38 9.69 6.24
CA VAL A 770 17.87 9.23 7.53
C VAL A 770 16.60 8.41 7.34
N GLY A 771 16.45 7.31 8.09
CA GLY A 771 15.31 6.41 7.99
C GLY A 771 14.95 5.74 9.30
N LEU A 772 13.81 5.06 9.27
CA LEU A 772 13.36 4.13 10.29
C LEU A 772 13.42 2.71 9.74
N ALA A 773 14.11 1.82 10.45
CA ALA A 773 14.28 0.44 10.04
C ALA A 773 13.83 -0.51 11.14
N MET A 774 13.09 -1.56 10.76
CA MET A 774 12.79 -2.66 11.66
C MET A 774 14.00 -3.60 11.69
N ILE A 775 14.55 -3.82 12.87
CA ILE A 775 15.75 -4.66 13.08
C ILE A 775 15.36 -5.90 13.87
N ASP A 776 15.76 -7.06 13.35
CA ASP A 776 15.65 -8.35 14.00
C ASP A 776 17.02 -8.80 14.51
N ALA A 777 17.11 -9.09 15.79
CA ALA A 777 18.34 -9.50 16.46
C ALA A 777 18.17 -10.87 17.14
N LYS A 778 19.28 -11.62 17.23
CA LYS A 778 19.32 -12.88 17.99
C LYS A 778 19.54 -12.68 19.49
N ALA A 779 19.68 -11.43 19.92
CA ALA A 779 19.95 -11.01 21.28
C ALA A 779 19.10 -9.78 21.64
N PRO A 780 18.98 -9.42 22.93
CA PRO A 780 18.31 -8.19 23.36
C PRO A 780 18.82 -6.97 22.61
N LEU A 781 17.88 -6.25 21.98
CA LEU A 781 18.16 -5.08 21.15
C LEU A 781 18.10 -3.81 22.03
N ASP A 782 19.17 -3.61 22.80
CA ASP A 782 19.39 -2.50 23.73
C ASP A 782 20.53 -1.58 23.25
N GLN A 783 20.87 -0.58 24.05
CA GLN A 783 21.96 0.36 23.74
C GLN A 783 23.32 -0.37 23.63
N ALA A 784 23.56 -1.36 24.47
CA ALA A 784 24.83 -2.12 24.44
C ALA A 784 24.97 -2.95 23.15
N TYR A 785 23.85 -3.48 22.62
CA TYR A 785 23.83 -4.16 21.32
C TYR A 785 24.16 -3.19 20.17
N ILE A 786 23.61 -1.97 20.23
CA ILE A 786 23.84 -0.95 19.22
C ILE A 786 25.32 -0.50 19.26
N ASP A 787 25.84 -0.15 20.42
CA ASP A 787 27.18 0.43 20.59
C ASP A 787 28.29 -0.54 20.17
N LYS A 788 28.10 -1.85 20.34
CA LYS A 788 29.07 -2.89 19.99
C LYS A 788 29.08 -3.27 18.51
N GLY A 789 28.06 -2.89 17.74
CA GLY A 789 27.91 -3.27 16.34
C GLY A 789 28.52 -2.27 15.36
N ARG A 790 29.05 -2.76 14.24
CA ARG A 790 29.34 -1.95 13.07
C ARG A 790 28.11 -1.97 12.17
N TRP A 791 27.51 -0.80 11.97
CA TRP A 791 26.27 -0.66 11.23
C TRP A 791 26.51 -0.10 9.83
N GLU A 792 25.83 -0.67 8.88
CA GLU A 792 25.94 -0.35 7.46
C GLU A 792 24.57 -0.44 6.80
N VAL A 793 24.40 0.28 5.67
CA VAL A 793 23.20 0.19 4.81
C VAL A 793 23.65 -0.10 3.40
N GLU A 794 23.03 -1.08 2.76
CA GLU A 794 23.23 -1.36 1.33
C GLU A 794 22.26 -0.54 0.49
N ILE A 795 22.79 0.31 -0.40
CA ILE A 795 22.04 1.17 -1.31
C ILE A 795 22.53 0.89 -2.74
N ALA A 796 21.65 0.36 -3.58
CA ALA A 796 21.96 0.07 -5.00
C ALA A 796 23.26 -0.73 -5.19
N GLY A 797 23.49 -1.75 -4.37
CA GLY A 797 24.68 -2.62 -4.43
C GLY A 797 25.96 -2.05 -3.80
N LYS A 798 25.88 -0.87 -3.18
CA LYS A 798 27.00 -0.27 -2.39
C LYS A 798 26.66 -0.26 -0.92
N VAL A 799 27.66 -0.47 -0.09
CA VAL A 799 27.52 -0.51 1.38
C VAL A 799 28.07 0.78 1.99
N TYR A 800 27.28 1.44 2.82
CA TYR A 800 27.60 2.71 3.45
C TYR A 800 27.59 2.58 4.98
N PRO A 801 28.58 3.12 5.71
CA PRO A 801 28.56 3.17 7.16
C PRO A 801 27.39 4.02 7.68
N ALA A 802 26.74 3.56 8.74
CA ALA A 802 25.59 4.21 9.34
C ALA A 802 25.72 4.41 10.86
N VAL A 803 24.95 5.37 11.37
CA VAL A 803 24.68 5.55 12.80
C VAL A 803 23.28 5.01 13.08
N VAL A 804 23.12 4.27 14.16
CA VAL A 804 21.83 3.72 14.58
C VAL A 804 21.49 4.21 15.97
N SER A 805 20.23 4.52 16.23
CA SER A 805 19.78 5.05 17.51
C SER A 805 18.41 4.54 17.93
N LEU A 806 18.24 4.30 19.24
CA LEU A 806 16.95 4.04 19.89
C LEU A 806 16.15 5.32 20.13
N ARG A 807 16.84 6.47 20.19
CA ARG A 807 16.23 7.78 20.42
C ARG A 807 16.32 8.62 19.16
N PRO A 808 15.42 9.61 18.98
CA PRO A 808 15.54 10.55 17.88
C PRO A 808 16.93 11.19 17.83
N LEU A 809 17.52 11.25 16.65
CA LEU A 809 18.82 11.91 16.44
C LEU A 809 18.70 13.44 16.51
N TYR A 810 17.52 13.99 16.15
CA TYR A 810 17.24 15.40 16.28
C TYR A 810 16.41 15.67 17.55
N ASP A 811 16.84 16.61 18.38
CA ASP A 811 16.18 17.08 19.61
C ASP A 811 15.57 15.94 20.46
N PRO A 812 16.37 14.97 20.93
CA PRO A 812 15.86 13.81 21.66
C PRO A 812 15.14 14.16 22.98
N ASP A 813 15.39 15.34 23.53
CA ASP A 813 14.80 15.81 24.79
C ASP A 813 13.56 16.68 24.61
N MET A 814 13.09 16.85 23.36
CA MET A 814 11.89 17.61 23.02
C MET A 814 11.93 19.09 23.45
N LYS A 815 13.12 19.71 23.48
CA LYS A 815 13.28 21.11 23.90
C LYS A 815 12.69 22.09 22.90
N LYS A 816 12.83 21.78 21.61
CA LYS A 816 12.34 22.64 20.51
C LYS A 816 10.82 22.72 20.42
N ILE A 817 10.11 21.70 20.82
CA ILE A 817 8.64 21.67 20.75
C ILE A 817 7.96 22.25 21.99
N LYS A 818 8.69 22.36 23.11
CA LYS A 818 8.16 22.84 24.40
C LYS A 818 8.56 24.27 24.73
N CYS A 819 9.32 24.92 23.85
CA CYS A 819 9.79 26.30 24.06
C CYS A 819 8.67 27.34 23.99
#